data_38896dcfb55bf91c74c35884595a0673
#
_entry.id   38896dcfb55bf91c74c35884595a0673
#
_cell.length_a   1.000
_cell.length_b   1.000
_cell.length_c   1.000
_cell.angle_alpha   90.00
_cell.angle_beta   90.00
_cell.angle_gamma   90.00
#
_symmetry.space_group_name_H-M   'P 1'
#
loop_
_entity.id
_entity.type
_entity.pdbx_description
1 polymer ?
#
loop_
_entity_poly.entity_id
_entity_poly.type
_entity_poly.pdbx_seq_one_letter_code
_entity_poly.pdbx_strand_id
1 'polypeptide(L)'
;MKKAIAAISALIIAAPSLLPAADAQAADTYNMKVTVDMTDSGKAISPYIFGINEYGHQDDLKNLNVNAVRQGGNRMTAYNWETNASNAGSDWKHSSDNNLSNSDRPADCAQVLSAEGAKYGFDYKLTTLQLAGYVSADKDGSVSEAEAAPSSRWNKVELVKGAPFAETPDLEDGTVYMDEYVNYLVNTLGGAKTSTGMQGYSLDNEPALWAHTHSRIHPQPVTIEELAAKSITMAAAVKKIDPDAEIFGPALYGYTAFDHLADDDSSTEWEDAKKAGNYHWYLDCYLDQMKKASDEAGTRLLDVLDIHYYSESAREGAADRVQSVRTLYEKGFVENSWIGQWCQENVPILPTVKNSIDTYFPGTKLGITEYNFGGPDDPSGAIAQAEALGCYADQGVYFATLWGGSGFILSGIDLYTNYDGQGGCFGDTLLSTSTEDVSKASAYAAINSGDDSTVTVMVTNKDFESPENVKIVLDGAKKDYKSAAVYAVYGDSTDVRLIDVQDIDGKSVDVELPALSAAMVVIKDEAADITIPSEPVIKSVVYDDPMDRINENGFVEIPITDPEHLSKIVITGDVTSSLGSAWGNAGCAVCINAVAEDGTAFWTSKSYSLNLGSGSKATVEFDGTLKNKEEEVNAVVADGKVELQKWWDSSEKKEQELDDVIDVSYTKVEVFYEYPAEEQQPAEADMGDANCDEKVDLNDAVAILQYAALPAKYPLTDQGMLNADVIDNGTSGVNGVDALAVQMVDAKLISTDKLPITKAAMEELKK
;
A
#
# COMPACT_ATOMS: atom_id res chain seq x y z
N MET A 1 -56.37 23.97 16.25
CA MET A 1 -57.66 23.27 16.35
C MET A 1 -57.52 21.97 15.59
N LYS A 2 -57.28 20.95 16.25
CA LYS A 2 -58.17 19.89 16.80
C LYS A 2 -58.92 19.12 15.71
N LYS A 3 -58.60 17.81 15.71
CA LYS A 3 -59.45 16.61 15.44
C LYS A 3 -59.46 16.11 14.01
N ALA A 4 -59.52 14.85 13.70
CA ALA A 4 -59.27 13.54 14.33
C ALA A 4 -59.81 12.47 13.36
N ILE A 5 -59.09 11.35 13.25
CA ILE A 5 -59.57 9.94 13.19
C ILE A 5 -60.66 9.55 12.16
N ALA A 6 -60.35 8.56 11.28
CA ALA A 6 -60.96 7.23 11.36
C ALA A 6 -60.41 6.25 10.30
N ALA A 7 -60.08 5.05 10.74
CA ALA A 7 -59.71 3.87 9.96
C ALA A 7 -60.97 3.25 9.35
N ILE A 8 -60.85 2.70 8.12
CA ILE A 8 -61.77 1.65 7.63
C ILE A 8 -60.94 0.57 6.92
N SER A 9 -60.91 -0.58 7.51
CA SER A 9 -60.43 -1.83 6.90
C SER A 9 -61.47 -2.35 5.92
N ALA A 10 -61.09 -2.60 4.69
CA ALA A 10 -61.88 -3.40 3.77
C ALA A 10 -61.06 -4.58 3.25
N LEU A 11 -61.45 -5.75 3.65
CA LEU A 11 -60.97 -7.05 3.22
C LEU A 11 -61.57 -7.33 1.83
N ILE A 12 -60.78 -7.46 0.79
CA ILE A 12 -61.22 -7.96 -0.52
C ILE A 12 -60.48 -9.27 -0.78
N ILE A 13 -61.21 -10.34 -0.76
CA ILE A 13 -60.82 -11.67 -1.24
C ILE A 13 -60.92 -11.64 -2.77
N ALA A 14 -59.82 -11.79 -3.47
CA ALA A 14 -59.80 -12.02 -4.92
C ALA A 14 -59.20 -13.41 -5.22
N ALA A 15 -59.87 -14.14 -6.02
CA ALA A 15 -59.51 -15.48 -6.49
C ALA A 15 -58.29 -15.45 -7.42
N PRO A 16 -57.52 -16.54 -7.50
CA PRO A 16 -56.31 -16.57 -8.36
C PRO A 16 -56.74 -16.73 -9.83
N SER A 17 -56.46 -15.74 -10.64
CA SER A 17 -56.42 -15.87 -12.10
C SER A 17 -55.05 -16.42 -12.51
N LEU A 18 -55.06 -17.64 -13.06
CA LEU A 18 -53.93 -18.25 -13.76
C LEU A 18 -53.61 -17.41 -15.01
N LEU A 19 -52.58 -16.60 -14.93
CA LEU A 19 -51.86 -16.07 -16.10
C LEU A 19 -50.72 -17.03 -16.45
N PRO A 20 -50.41 -17.27 -17.73
CA PRO A 20 -49.29 -18.12 -18.10
C PRO A 20 -48.00 -17.45 -17.63
N ALA A 21 -47.08 -18.25 -17.05
CA ALA A 21 -45.74 -17.84 -16.73
C ALA A 21 -45.08 -17.38 -18.04
N ALA A 22 -44.87 -16.09 -18.16
CA ALA A 22 -43.82 -15.58 -19.06
C ALA A 22 -42.49 -16.06 -18.49
N ASP A 23 -41.64 -16.66 -19.32
CA ASP A 23 -40.27 -16.94 -18.99
C ASP A 23 -39.68 -15.63 -18.46
N ALA A 24 -39.52 -15.54 -17.15
CA ALA A 24 -38.73 -14.50 -16.54
C ALA A 24 -37.27 -14.84 -16.90
N GLN A 25 -36.74 -14.18 -17.91
CA GLN A 25 -35.31 -14.09 -18.10
C GLN A 25 -34.78 -13.59 -16.75
N ALA A 26 -33.91 -14.38 -16.12
CA ALA A 26 -33.28 -13.96 -14.89
C ALA A 26 -32.67 -12.59 -15.16
N ALA A 27 -33.11 -11.58 -14.42
CA ALA A 27 -32.50 -10.27 -14.49
C ALA A 27 -31.01 -10.44 -14.10
N ASP A 28 -30.12 -9.87 -14.90
CA ASP A 28 -28.71 -9.82 -14.53
C ASP A 28 -28.59 -9.22 -13.11
N THR A 29 -27.97 -9.96 -12.21
CA THR A 29 -27.92 -9.63 -10.78
C THR A 29 -26.73 -8.79 -10.41
N TYR A 30 -25.95 -8.31 -11.38
CA TYR A 30 -24.79 -7.44 -11.14
C TYR A 30 -25.18 -5.96 -11.08
N ASN A 31 -24.42 -5.19 -10.27
CA ASN A 31 -24.58 -3.74 -10.15
C ASN A 31 -23.57 -3.00 -11.04
N MET A 32 -22.44 -3.64 -11.37
CA MET A 32 -21.35 -3.09 -12.16
C MET A 32 -20.82 -4.11 -13.16
N LYS A 33 -20.48 -3.64 -14.35
CA LYS A 33 -19.84 -4.46 -15.36
C LYS A 33 -18.45 -3.94 -15.67
N VAL A 34 -17.46 -4.83 -15.65
CA VAL A 34 -16.10 -4.65 -16.14
C VAL A 34 -15.95 -5.43 -17.44
N THR A 35 -15.42 -4.80 -18.47
CA THR A 35 -15.11 -5.47 -19.74
C THR A 35 -13.61 -5.38 -20.02
N VAL A 36 -12.97 -6.52 -20.20
CA VAL A 36 -11.57 -6.67 -20.59
C VAL A 36 -11.52 -7.10 -22.05
N ASP A 37 -10.87 -6.33 -22.90
CA ASP A 37 -10.70 -6.68 -24.32
C ASP A 37 -9.52 -7.65 -24.49
N MET A 38 -9.85 -8.93 -24.62
CA MET A 38 -8.88 -10.01 -24.84
C MET A 38 -8.36 -10.08 -26.28
N THR A 39 -8.82 -9.20 -27.17
CA THR A 39 -8.29 -9.05 -28.54
C THR A 39 -7.21 -7.99 -28.64
N ASP A 40 -7.06 -7.16 -27.60
CA ASP A 40 -6.02 -6.15 -27.50
C ASP A 40 -4.63 -6.82 -27.43
N SER A 41 -3.66 -6.25 -28.13
CA SER A 41 -2.25 -6.68 -28.05
C SER A 41 -1.58 -6.27 -26.74
N GLY A 42 -2.23 -5.42 -25.99
CA GLY A 42 -1.77 -4.87 -24.73
C GLY A 42 -0.65 -3.83 -24.84
N LYS A 43 -0.39 -3.16 -23.72
CA LYS A 43 0.72 -2.23 -23.51
C LYS A 43 1.67 -2.81 -22.47
N ALA A 44 2.98 -2.73 -22.68
CA ALA A 44 3.95 -3.07 -21.64
C ALA A 44 3.81 -2.11 -20.45
N ILE A 45 3.75 -2.66 -19.25
CA ILE A 45 3.77 -1.92 -17.99
C ILE A 45 5.22 -1.74 -17.56
N SER A 46 5.61 -0.53 -17.17
CA SER A 46 6.93 -0.34 -16.57
C SER A 46 6.97 -0.96 -15.17
N PRO A 47 7.93 -1.83 -14.85
CA PRO A 47 8.05 -2.38 -13.50
C PRO A 47 8.40 -1.32 -12.45
N TYR A 48 8.86 -0.15 -12.87
CA TYR A 48 9.32 0.93 -12.02
C TYR A 48 8.22 1.88 -11.52
N ILE A 49 6.96 1.62 -11.85
CA ILE A 49 5.83 2.38 -11.30
C ILE A 49 5.43 1.93 -9.89
N PHE A 50 5.91 0.77 -9.45
CA PHE A 50 5.66 0.21 -8.11
C PHE A 50 6.79 0.57 -7.14
N GLY A 51 7.32 1.78 -7.24
CA GLY A 51 8.47 2.24 -6.45
C GLY A 51 8.08 2.99 -5.18
N ILE A 52 9.10 3.21 -4.34
CA ILE A 52 8.99 3.94 -3.07
C ILE A 52 10.10 4.97 -2.91
N ASN A 53 9.85 5.99 -2.09
CA ASN A 53 10.89 6.86 -1.52
C ASN A 53 11.32 6.30 -0.18
N GLU A 54 12.62 6.08 0.04
CA GLU A 54 13.08 5.41 1.23
C GLU A 54 14.45 5.92 1.73
N TYR A 55 14.61 5.92 3.04
CA TYR A 55 15.82 6.36 3.73
C TYR A 55 16.38 5.34 4.74
N GLY A 56 16.19 4.05 4.52
CA GLY A 56 16.81 3.01 5.32
C GLY A 56 15.94 2.40 6.42
N HIS A 57 14.62 2.35 6.21
CA HIS A 57 13.65 1.67 7.10
C HIS A 57 12.80 0.67 6.32
N GLN A 58 13.47 -0.39 5.81
CA GLN A 58 12.89 -1.29 4.82
C GLN A 58 12.13 -2.50 5.38
N ASP A 59 12.16 -2.72 6.71
CA ASP A 59 11.58 -3.95 7.27
C ASP A 59 10.06 -4.05 7.02
N ASP A 60 9.35 -2.92 7.02
CA ASP A 60 7.91 -2.89 6.71
C ASP A 60 7.62 -3.08 5.22
N LEU A 61 8.64 -2.91 4.35
CA LEU A 61 8.49 -2.89 2.89
C LEU A 61 9.03 -4.16 2.22
N LYS A 62 9.73 -5.03 2.96
CA LYS A 62 10.38 -6.24 2.42
C LYS A 62 9.43 -7.23 1.75
N ASN A 63 8.15 -7.18 2.08
CA ASN A 63 7.13 -8.07 1.54
C ASN A 63 6.41 -7.50 0.31
N LEU A 64 6.62 -6.20 -0.01
CA LEU A 64 5.90 -5.51 -1.09
C LEU A 64 6.47 -5.77 -2.49
N ASN A 65 7.60 -6.45 -2.62
CA ASN A 65 8.25 -6.75 -3.91
C ASN A 65 8.40 -5.53 -4.84
N VAL A 66 8.74 -4.38 -4.29
CA VAL A 66 8.95 -3.15 -5.07
C VAL A 66 10.26 -3.20 -5.86
N ASN A 67 10.27 -2.66 -7.08
CA ASN A 67 11.41 -2.75 -8.00
C ASN A 67 12.22 -1.47 -8.13
N ALA A 68 11.70 -0.35 -7.62
CA ALA A 68 12.33 0.95 -7.78
C ALA A 68 12.35 1.72 -6.46
N VAL A 69 13.44 2.44 -6.23
CA VAL A 69 13.60 3.25 -5.03
C VAL A 69 14.24 4.59 -5.39
N ARG A 70 13.74 5.66 -4.79
CA ARG A 70 14.29 7.00 -4.90
C ARG A 70 14.82 7.48 -3.56
N GLN A 71 16.00 8.07 -3.59
CA GLN A 71 16.56 8.85 -2.52
C GLN A 71 16.45 10.35 -2.88
N GLY A 72 15.41 11.00 -2.37
CA GLY A 72 15.04 12.38 -2.70
C GLY A 72 14.56 13.17 -1.49
N GLY A 73 13.69 14.15 -1.72
CA GLY A 73 13.12 15.02 -0.69
C GLY A 73 14.02 16.17 -0.27
N ASN A 74 13.50 17.07 0.56
CA ASN A 74 14.15 18.32 0.94
C ASN A 74 15.54 18.14 1.57
N ARG A 75 15.77 17.07 2.33
CA ARG A 75 17.10 16.83 2.93
C ARG A 75 18.20 16.58 1.89
N MET A 76 17.83 16.01 0.75
CA MET A 76 18.79 15.75 -0.32
C MET A 76 19.23 17.02 -1.03
N THR A 77 18.40 18.06 -1.11
CA THR A 77 18.82 19.37 -1.68
C THR A 77 20.04 19.97 -0.99
N ALA A 78 20.19 19.76 0.32
CA ALA A 78 21.30 20.28 1.10
C ALA A 78 22.22 19.18 1.69
N TYR A 79 22.23 18.00 1.07
CA TYR A 79 23.08 16.88 1.45
C TYR A 79 24.51 17.04 0.95
N ASN A 80 25.46 16.94 1.85
CA ASN A 80 26.89 16.94 1.56
C ASN A 80 27.37 15.48 1.46
N TRP A 81 27.60 15.01 0.25
CA TRP A 81 28.05 13.65 -0.02
C TRP A 81 29.42 13.32 0.58
N GLU A 82 30.27 14.33 0.83
CA GLU A 82 31.62 14.15 1.34
C GLU A 82 31.65 13.81 2.84
N THR A 83 30.68 14.37 3.60
CA THR A 83 30.60 14.26 5.07
C THR A 83 29.34 13.61 5.58
N ASN A 84 28.37 13.36 4.72
CA ASN A 84 27.01 12.91 5.04
C ASN A 84 26.23 13.87 5.95
N ALA A 85 26.64 15.12 6.05
CA ALA A 85 25.81 16.14 6.69
C ALA A 85 24.63 16.48 5.79
N SER A 86 23.44 16.67 6.37
CA SER A 86 22.26 17.12 5.65
C SER A 86 21.57 18.26 6.38
N ASN A 87 20.80 19.07 5.66
CA ASN A 87 19.98 20.10 6.29
C ASN A 87 18.51 19.90 5.92
N ALA A 88 17.65 19.89 6.95
CA ALA A 88 16.23 19.62 6.80
C ALA A 88 15.43 20.74 6.12
N GLY A 89 16.06 21.88 5.84
CA GLY A 89 15.31 23.04 5.36
C GLY A 89 14.21 23.46 6.36
N SER A 90 13.11 23.96 5.84
CA SER A 90 11.96 24.39 6.65
C SER A 90 11.23 23.23 7.32
N ASP A 91 11.40 21.99 6.86
CA ASP A 91 10.72 20.81 7.41
C ASP A 91 11.05 20.59 8.88
N TRP A 92 12.28 20.89 9.28
CA TRP A 92 12.69 20.82 10.68
C TRP A 92 13.69 21.91 11.06
N LYS A 93 13.19 23.15 11.27
CA LYS A 93 13.95 24.28 11.87
C LYS A 93 15.28 24.59 11.16
N HIS A 94 15.43 24.30 9.89
CA HIS A 94 16.69 24.37 9.14
C HIS A 94 17.86 23.67 9.86
N SER A 95 17.59 22.50 10.43
CA SER A 95 18.57 21.73 11.20
C SER A 95 19.57 21.04 10.28
N SER A 96 20.86 21.27 10.54
CA SER A 96 21.97 20.48 10.00
C SER A 96 22.26 19.32 10.94
N ASP A 97 22.24 18.10 10.42
CA ASP A 97 22.36 16.90 11.23
C ASP A 97 22.89 15.69 10.43
N ASN A 98 22.89 14.54 11.08
CA ASN A 98 23.28 13.25 10.53
C ASN A 98 22.08 12.31 10.26
N ASN A 99 20.90 12.86 10.05
CA ASN A 99 19.66 12.08 9.90
C ASN A 99 19.75 11.05 8.76
N LEU A 100 20.40 11.41 7.63
CA LEU A 100 20.54 10.50 6.49
C LEU A 100 21.64 9.45 6.69
N SER A 101 22.70 9.76 7.47
CA SER A 101 23.75 8.80 7.82
C SER A 101 24.63 9.31 8.96
N ASN A 102 24.97 8.42 9.89
CA ASN A 102 25.95 8.62 10.95
C ASN A 102 27.39 8.29 10.53
N SER A 103 27.58 7.81 9.29
CA SER A 103 28.89 7.35 8.79
C SER A 103 29.78 8.52 8.36
N ASP A 104 31.08 8.34 8.48
CA ASP A 104 32.09 9.25 7.89
C ASP A 104 32.52 8.80 6.47
N ARG A 105 31.92 7.72 5.96
CA ARG A 105 32.19 7.22 4.60
C ARG A 105 31.53 8.14 3.57
N PRO A 106 32.26 8.73 2.62
CA PRO A 106 31.66 9.59 1.62
C PRO A 106 30.53 8.88 0.86
N ALA A 107 29.48 9.61 0.53
CA ALA A 107 28.29 9.08 -0.19
C ALA A 107 27.62 7.89 0.50
N ASP A 108 27.65 7.84 1.83
CA ASP A 108 27.14 6.68 2.58
C ASP A 108 25.68 6.39 2.29
N CYS A 109 24.82 7.41 2.20
CA CYS A 109 23.41 7.24 1.84
C CYS A 109 23.22 6.43 0.54
N ALA A 110 23.93 6.80 -0.52
CA ALA A 110 23.84 6.11 -1.80
C ALA A 110 24.44 4.70 -1.75
N GLN A 111 25.51 4.50 -0.96
CA GLN A 111 26.09 3.18 -0.77
C GLN A 111 25.18 2.23 0.03
N VAL A 112 24.47 2.76 1.03
CA VAL A 112 23.42 2.01 1.76
C VAL A 112 22.28 1.65 0.83
N LEU A 113 21.77 2.61 0.04
CA LEU A 113 20.73 2.37 -0.95
C LEU A 113 21.11 1.27 -1.95
N SER A 114 22.37 1.26 -2.42
CA SER A 114 22.86 0.20 -3.30
C SER A 114 22.88 -1.16 -2.63
N ALA A 115 23.31 -1.23 -1.36
CA ALA A 115 23.34 -2.48 -0.60
C ALA A 115 21.93 -3.00 -0.31
N GLU A 116 21.01 -2.13 0.01
CA GLU A 116 19.58 -2.46 0.19
C GLU A 116 18.96 -2.92 -1.11
N GLY A 117 19.25 -2.26 -2.23
CA GLY A 117 18.81 -2.72 -3.55
C GLY A 117 19.22 -4.15 -3.85
N ALA A 118 20.44 -4.52 -3.49
CA ALA A 118 20.92 -5.90 -3.62
C ALA A 118 20.22 -6.89 -2.65
N LYS A 119 19.84 -6.41 -1.46
CA LYS A 119 19.17 -7.22 -0.43
C LYS A 119 17.67 -7.43 -0.74
N TYR A 120 16.98 -6.38 -1.18
CA TYR A 120 15.52 -6.38 -1.36
C TYR A 120 15.07 -6.50 -2.83
N GLY A 121 16.01 -6.54 -3.78
CA GLY A 121 15.70 -6.75 -5.19
C GLY A 121 15.31 -5.47 -5.95
N PHE A 122 15.76 -4.28 -5.51
CA PHE A 122 15.49 -3.05 -6.26
C PHE A 122 16.34 -2.99 -7.53
N ASP A 123 15.71 -3.12 -8.67
CA ASP A 123 16.37 -3.05 -9.98
C ASP A 123 16.74 -1.63 -10.37
N TYR A 124 15.99 -0.64 -9.88
CA TYR A 124 16.21 0.76 -10.19
C TYR A 124 16.43 1.60 -8.93
N LYS A 125 17.57 2.27 -8.87
CA LYS A 125 17.96 3.19 -7.79
C LYS A 125 18.19 4.58 -8.37
N LEU A 126 17.43 5.56 -7.87
CA LEU A 126 17.49 6.97 -8.23
C LEU A 126 18.04 7.77 -7.05
N THR A 127 19.11 8.52 -7.25
CA THR A 127 19.66 9.45 -6.23
C THR A 127 19.64 10.89 -6.71
N THR A 128 19.72 11.84 -5.79
CA THR A 128 19.59 13.28 -6.06
C THR A 128 20.94 13.97 -6.09
N LEU A 129 21.15 14.83 -7.08
CA LEU A 129 22.30 15.74 -7.21
C LEU A 129 21.91 17.16 -6.79
N GLN A 130 22.73 17.82 -5.97
CA GLN A 130 22.41 19.09 -5.34
C GLN A 130 22.69 20.27 -6.27
N LEU A 131 21.66 21.05 -6.60
CA LEU A 131 21.75 22.19 -7.52
C LEU A 131 21.49 23.55 -6.83
N ALA A 132 21.01 23.56 -5.58
CA ALA A 132 20.63 24.79 -4.89
C ALA A 132 21.81 25.74 -4.56
N GLY A 133 23.05 25.27 -4.74
CA GLY A 133 24.26 26.10 -4.66
C GLY A 133 25.06 25.96 -3.36
N TYR A 134 24.50 25.42 -2.31
CA TYR A 134 25.20 25.11 -1.05
C TYR A 134 24.63 23.84 -0.41
N VAL A 135 25.49 23.15 0.35
CA VAL A 135 25.15 21.97 1.15
C VAL A 135 25.64 22.15 2.59
N SER A 136 25.14 21.36 3.51
CA SER A 136 25.54 21.45 4.92
C SER A 136 27.03 21.20 5.10
N ALA A 137 27.70 22.07 5.86
CA ALA A 137 29.11 21.90 6.22
C ALA A 137 29.31 21.14 7.53
N ASP A 138 28.29 21.07 8.37
CA ASP A 138 28.35 20.50 9.72
C ASP A 138 27.03 19.74 10.06
N LYS A 139 27.00 19.18 11.28
CA LYS A 139 25.86 18.45 11.86
C LYS A 139 25.38 19.10 13.17
N ASP A 140 25.55 20.43 13.30
CA ASP A 140 25.46 21.17 14.57
C ASP A 140 24.06 21.75 14.86
N GLY A 141 23.01 21.16 14.29
CA GLY A 141 21.62 21.55 14.57
C GLY A 141 21.15 22.78 13.79
N SER A 142 20.15 23.48 14.34
CA SER A 142 19.45 24.55 13.63
C SER A 142 20.33 25.68 13.15
N VAL A 143 20.09 26.15 11.92
CA VAL A 143 20.79 27.26 11.27
C VAL A 143 19.90 28.49 11.26
N SER A 144 20.34 29.56 11.93
CA SER A 144 19.63 30.83 11.98
C SER A 144 19.71 31.61 10.65
N GLU A 145 18.89 32.65 10.49
CA GLU A 145 18.96 33.55 9.31
C GLU A 145 20.33 34.28 9.20
N ALA A 146 20.95 34.60 10.33
CA ALA A 146 22.24 35.26 10.33
C ALA A 146 23.38 34.32 9.90
N GLU A 147 23.15 33.04 9.89
CA GLU A 147 24.10 32.00 9.47
C GLU A 147 23.77 31.45 8.06
N ALA A 148 22.87 32.12 7.33
CA ALA A 148 22.59 31.76 5.95
C ALA A 148 23.85 31.83 5.07
N ALA A 149 23.83 31.09 3.97
CA ALA A 149 24.96 31.08 3.03
C ALA A 149 25.15 32.46 2.35
N PRO A 150 26.42 32.86 2.14
CA PRO A 150 27.65 32.15 2.46
C PRO A 150 28.06 32.30 3.94
N SER A 151 28.29 31.22 4.64
CA SER A 151 28.84 31.21 6.02
C SER A 151 29.57 29.90 6.27
N SER A 152 30.22 29.75 7.45
CA SER A 152 30.92 28.52 7.81
C SER A 152 29.99 27.30 8.04
N ARG A 153 28.66 27.52 8.08
CA ARG A 153 27.67 26.46 8.19
C ARG A 153 27.38 25.75 6.84
N TRP A 154 27.95 26.27 5.74
CA TRP A 154 27.67 25.84 4.39
C TRP A 154 28.91 25.67 3.54
N ASN A 155 29.02 24.56 2.82
CA ASN A 155 29.98 24.36 1.74
C ASN A 155 29.35 24.76 0.42
N LYS A 156 30.08 25.43 -0.43
CA LYS A 156 29.63 25.83 -1.76
C LYS A 156 29.49 24.60 -2.66
N VAL A 157 28.45 24.54 -3.46
CA VAL A 157 28.30 23.53 -4.51
C VAL A 157 28.82 24.11 -5.84
N GLU A 158 29.68 23.37 -6.50
CA GLU A 158 30.07 23.57 -7.90
C GLU A 158 29.65 22.32 -8.70
N LEU A 159 28.94 22.52 -9.82
CA LEU A 159 28.43 21.41 -10.62
C LEU A 159 29.53 20.64 -11.35
N VAL A 160 30.61 21.32 -11.72
CA VAL A 160 31.74 20.77 -12.46
C VAL A 160 33.06 21.21 -11.85
N LYS A 161 33.93 20.29 -11.45
CA LYS A 161 35.23 20.54 -10.83
C LYS A 161 36.23 21.20 -11.77
N GLY A 162 36.19 20.85 -13.07
CA GLY A 162 37.13 21.38 -14.06
C GLY A 162 38.61 20.97 -13.85
N ALA A 163 38.87 20.04 -12.95
CA ALA A 163 40.18 19.47 -12.60
C ALA A 163 40.05 17.94 -12.48
N PRO A 164 41.19 17.20 -12.41
CA PRO A 164 41.12 15.75 -12.16
C PRO A 164 40.40 15.43 -10.85
N PHE A 165 39.54 14.41 -10.86
CA PHE A 165 38.85 13.92 -9.70
C PHE A 165 39.83 13.29 -8.69
N ALA A 166 39.59 13.51 -7.39
CA ALA A 166 40.32 12.87 -6.32
C ALA A 166 39.70 11.48 -5.98
N GLU A 167 40.51 10.58 -5.44
CA GLU A 167 40.02 9.29 -4.92
C GLU A 167 39.21 9.46 -3.63
N THR A 168 39.56 10.50 -2.86
CA THR A 168 38.85 10.91 -1.63
C THR A 168 38.55 12.41 -1.71
N PRO A 169 37.39 12.88 -1.22
CA PRO A 169 37.03 14.28 -1.24
C PRO A 169 38.01 15.14 -0.45
N ASP A 170 38.21 16.40 -0.86
CA ASP A 170 39.00 17.39 -0.16
C ASP A 170 38.13 18.22 0.78
N LEU A 171 38.09 17.85 2.06
CA LEU A 171 37.22 18.50 3.06
C LEU A 171 37.72 19.89 3.47
N GLU A 172 38.91 20.34 3.00
CA GLU A 172 39.52 21.60 3.40
C GLU A 172 39.25 22.76 2.41
N ASP A 173 38.79 22.46 1.18
CA ASP A 173 38.63 23.48 0.15
C ASP A 173 37.28 24.24 0.24
N GLY A 174 36.33 23.76 1.10
CA GLY A 174 35.03 24.37 1.34
C GLY A 174 34.07 24.31 0.15
N THR A 175 34.37 23.45 -0.83
CA THR A 175 33.61 23.30 -2.07
C THR A 175 33.29 21.83 -2.31
N VAL A 176 32.01 21.53 -2.60
CA VAL A 176 31.53 20.19 -2.92
C VAL A 176 31.19 20.12 -4.41
N TYR A 177 31.84 19.20 -5.13
CA TYR A 177 31.69 19.07 -6.58
C TYR A 177 30.73 17.95 -6.94
N MET A 178 29.72 18.25 -7.74
CA MET A 178 28.67 17.27 -8.10
C MET A 178 29.12 16.27 -9.16
N ASP A 179 29.95 16.67 -10.12
CA ASP A 179 30.53 15.73 -11.07
C ASP A 179 31.52 14.76 -10.38
N GLU A 180 32.23 15.22 -9.36
CA GLU A 180 33.08 14.35 -8.54
C GLU A 180 32.25 13.36 -7.72
N TYR A 181 31.08 13.77 -7.21
CA TYR A 181 30.13 12.85 -6.56
C TYR A 181 29.71 11.72 -7.50
N VAL A 182 29.27 12.04 -8.72
CA VAL A 182 28.91 11.03 -9.73
C VAL A 182 30.10 10.11 -10.03
N ASN A 183 31.29 10.66 -10.23
CA ASN A 183 32.51 9.88 -10.46
C ASN A 183 32.85 8.96 -9.27
N TYR A 184 32.66 9.46 -8.04
CA TYR A 184 32.87 8.65 -6.83
C TYR A 184 31.91 7.47 -6.76
N LEU A 185 30.60 7.68 -7.05
CA LEU A 185 29.59 6.62 -7.09
C LEU A 185 29.91 5.57 -8.16
N VAL A 186 30.25 6.00 -9.37
CA VAL A 186 30.61 5.08 -10.47
C VAL A 186 31.84 4.23 -10.13
N ASN A 187 32.86 4.83 -9.50
CA ASN A 187 34.05 4.09 -9.11
C ASN A 187 33.82 3.14 -7.93
N THR A 188 32.88 3.48 -7.04
CA THR A 188 32.61 2.70 -5.81
C THR A 188 31.56 1.59 -6.06
N LEU A 189 30.51 1.91 -6.80
CA LEU A 189 29.33 1.05 -6.98
C LEU A 189 29.27 0.43 -8.38
N GLY A 190 29.96 1.02 -9.35
CA GLY A 190 29.81 0.73 -10.77
C GLY A 190 28.86 1.69 -11.48
N GLY A 191 28.89 1.68 -12.82
CA GLY A 191 27.99 2.51 -13.64
C GLY A 191 26.56 2.00 -13.67
N ALA A 192 25.65 2.77 -14.26
CA ALA A 192 24.21 2.57 -14.27
C ALA A 192 23.74 1.19 -14.82
N LYS A 193 24.52 0.53 -15.65
CA LYS A 193 24.23 -0.82 -16.14
C LYS A 193 24.54 -1.95 -15.15
N THR A 194 25.19 -1.64 -14.05
CA THR A 194 25.50 -2.66 -13.02
C THR A 194 24.37 -2.75 -12.01
N SER A 195 24.19 -3.90 -11.40
CA SER A 195 23.17 -4.11 -10.38
C SER A 195 23.41 -3.30 -9.09
N THR A 196 24.64 -2.85 -8.87
CA THR A 196 25.03 -2.04 -7.72
C THR A 196 25.13 -0.53 -8.01
N GLY A 197 25.18 -0.12 -9.29
CA GLY A 197 25.22 1.28 -9.70
C GLY A 197 23.90 2.02 -9.46
N MET A 198 23.94 3.34 -9.57
CA MET A 198 22.74 4.18 -9.64
C MET A 198 22.24 4.20 -11.09
N GLN A 199 20.99 3.81 -11.32
CA GLN A 199 20.40 3.79 -12.67
C GLN A 199 20.03 5.19 -13.14
N GLY A 200 19.69 6.09 -12.21
CA GLY A 200 19.31 7.45 -12.53
C GLY A 200 19.82 8.47 -11.51
N TYR A 201 19.87 9.72 -11.98
CA TYR A 201 20.20 10.89 -11.18
C TYR A 201 19.10 11.95 -11.33
N SER A 202 18.52 12.40 -10.21
CA SER A 202 17.54 13.49 -10.16
C SER A 202 18.27 14.84 -10.07
N LEU A 203 17.84 15.80 -10.87
CA LEU A 203 18.37 17.16 -10.88
C LEU A 203 17.71 17.99 -9.77
N ASP A 204 18.13 17.73 -8.53
CA ASP A 204 17.64 18.27 -7.27
C ASP A 204 16.22 17.80 -6.90
N ASN A 205 15.63 18.44 -5.91
CA ASN A 205 14.28 18.21 -5.39
C ASN A 205 13.55 19.55 -5.32
N GLU A 206 12.39 19.62 -5.94
CA GLU A 206 11.45 20.75 -5.86
C GLU A 206 12.08 22.14 -5.97
N PRO A 207 12.83 22.42 -7.04
CA PRO A 207 13.58 23.69 -7.15
C PRO A 207 12.70 24.92 -7.09
N ALA A 208 11.43 24.82 -7.50
CA ALA A 208 10.47 25.90 -7.39
C ALA A 208 10.19 26.33 -5.93
N LEU A 209 10.47 25.44 -4.96
CA LEU A 209 10.29 25.70 -3.53
C LEU A 209 11.58 26.11 -2.79
N TRP A 210 12.74 26.17 -3.43
CA TRP A 210 14.01 26.46 -2.72
C TRP A 210 13.95 27.72 -1.86
N ALA A 211 13.35 28.80 -2.35
CA ALA A 211 13.23 30.04 -1.60
C ALA A 211 12.41 29.92 -0.30
N HIS A 212 11.51 28.94 -0.23
CA HIS A 212 10.66 28.66 0.92
C HIS A 212 11.27 27.57 1.81
N THR A 213 11.60 26.41 1.22
CA THR A 213 12.10 25.25 1.96
C THR A 213 13.56 25.39 2.36
N HIS A 214 14.37 26.03 1.52
CA HIS A 214 15.83 26.18 1.69
C HIS A 214 16.31 27.64 1.70
N SER A 215 15.52 28.54 2.28
CA SER A 215 15.83 29.98 2.33
C SER A 215 17.20 30.34 2.94
N ARG A 216 17.86 29.40 3.66
CA ARG A 216 19.21 29.60 4.19
C ARG A 216 20.31 29.45 3.13
N ILE A 217 20.02 28.79 2.01
CA ILE A 217 20.96 28.55 0.91
C ILE A 217 20.51 29.17 -0.41
N HIS A 218 19.20 29.31 -0.61
CA HIS A 218 18.62 29.86 -1.84
C HIS A 218 17.41 30.75 -1.50
N PRO A 219 17.64 32.01 -1.03
CA PRO A 219 16.56 32.86 -0.50
C PRO A 219 15.69 33.54 -1.55
N GLN A 220 16.04 33.46 -2.83
CA GLN A 220 15.25 34.05 -3.94
C GLN A 220 14.56 32.92 -4.73
N PRO A 221 13.38 33.16 -5.29
CA PRO A 221 12.78 32.22 -6.24
C PRO A 221 13.75 31.85 -7.36
N VAL A 222 13.77 30.57 -7.73
CA VAL A 222 14.60 30.10 -8.85
C VAL A 222 14.06 30.68 -10.15
N THR A 223 14.94 31.18 -11.02
CA THR A 223 14.56 31.65 -12.34
C THR A 223 14.55 30.53 -13.39
N ILE A 224 13.82 30.75 -14.48
CA ILE A 224 13.77 29.83 -15.63
C ILE A 224 15.18 29.64 -16.21
N GLU A 225 15.92 30.72 -16.36
CA GLU A 225 17.30 30.67 -16.88
C GLU A 225 18.24 29.92 -15.94
N GLU A 226 18.16 30.16 -14.64
CA GLU A 226 18.98 29.51 -13.63
C GLU A 226 18.75 27.98 -13.61
N LEU A 227 17.48 27.56 -13.53
CA LEU A 227 17.15 26.13 -13.44
C LEU A 227 17.57 25.39 -14.72
N ALA A 228 17.31 25.97 -15.89
CA ALA A 228 17.75 25.38 -17.15
C ALA A 228 19.29 25.27 -17.25
N ALA A 229 20.01 26.35 -16.91
CA ALA A 229 21.47 26.35 -16.98
C ALA A 229 22.11 25.30 -16.04
N LYS A 230 21.60 25.20 -14.81
CA LYS A 230 22.05 24.19 -13.84
C LYS A 230 21.72 22.77 -14.31
N SER A 231 20.50 22.54 -14.77
CA SER A 231 20.04 21.24 -15.29
C SER A 231 20.90 20.77 -16.48
N ILE A 232 21.11 21.64 -17.46
CA ILE A 232 21.93 21.36 -18.66
C ILE A 232 23.38 21.04 -18.27
N THR A 233 23.97 21.88 -17.41
CA THR A 233 25.37 21.72 -16.99
C THR A 233 25.55 20.40 -16.26
N MET A 234 24.68 20.08 -15.30
CA MET A 234 24.80 18.87 -14.50
C MET A 234 24.52 17.61 -15.32
N ALA A 235 23.47 17.63 -16.14
CA ALA A 235 23.15 16.51 -17.03
C ALA A 235 24.31 16.19 -18.00
N ALA A 236 24.93 17.20 -18.59
CA ALA A 236 26.08 17.03 -19.45
C ALA A 236 27.30 16.44 -18.70
N ALA A 237 27.50 16.84 -17.44
CA ALA A 237 28.56 16.29 -16.60
C ALA A 237 28.31 14.81 -16.26
N VAL A 238 27.07 14.45 -15.88
CA VAL A 238 26.69 13.04 -15.65
C VAL A 238 26.91 12.20 -16.91
N LYS A 239 26.37 12.62 -18.07
CA LYS A 239 26.48 11.87 -19.32
C LYS A 239 27.92 11.69 -19.80
N LYS A 240 28.83 12.56 -19.39
CA LYS A 240 30.27 12.41 -19.66
C LYS A 240 30.92 11.32 -18.79
N ILE A 241 30.46 11.13 -17.55
CA ILE A 241 31.02 10.19 -16.58
C ILE A 241 30.34 8.82 -16.71
N ASP A 242 29.02 8.82 -16.75
CA ASP A 242 28.17 7.64 -16.91
C ASP A 242 27.14 7.89 -18.01
N PRO A 243 27.48 7.59 -19.27
CA PRO A 243 26.60 7.85 -20.41
C PRO A 243 25.32 7.03 -20.41
N ASP A 244 25.28 5.95 -19.64
CA ASP A 244 24.15 5.03 -19.54
C ASP A 244 23.17 5.41 -18.43
N ALA A 245 23.55 6.30 -17.51
CA ALA A 245 22.67 6.79 -16.44
C ALA A 245 21.54 7.66 -16.99
N GLU A 246 20.34 7.49 -16.49
CA GLU A 246 19.20 8.32 -16.85
C GLU A 246 19.13 9.62 -16.02
N ILE A 247 18.77 10.72 -16.67
CA ILE A 247 18.61 12.02 -16.06
C ILE A 247 17.14 12.31 -15.84
N PHE A 248 16.78 12.53 -14.58
CA PHE A 248 15.45 12.93 -14.14
C PHE A 248 15.42 14.42 -13.82
N GLY A 249 14.38 15.12 -14.21
CA GLY A 249 14.20 16.53 -13.87
C GLY A 249 12.95 17.13 -14.48
N PRO A 250 12.50 18.29 -13.98
CA PRO A 250 13.11 19.08 -12.91
C PRO A 250 12.56 18.79 -11.49
N ALA A 251 11.87 17.67 -11.25
CA ALA A 251 11.28 17.27 -9.96
C ALA A 251 10.40 18.37 -9.35
N LEU A 252 9.40 18.81 -10.08
CA LEU A 252 8.52 19.93 -9.68
C LEU A 252 7.46 19.48 -8.69
N TYR A 253 7.23 20.27 -7.63
CA TYR A 253 6.41 19.92 -6.46
C TYR A 253 4.91 19.72 -6.70
N GLY A 254 4.37 20.13 -7.83
CA GLY A 254 2.95 20.02 -8.11
C GLY A 254 2.46 21.03 -9.15
N TYR A 255 1.14 21.11 -9.27
CA TYR A 255 0.45 21.83 -10.35
C TYR A 255 0.95 23.27 -10.56
N THR A 256 1.10 24.06 -9.50
CA THR A 256 1.53 25.47 -9.62
C THR A 256 2.89 25.57 -10.33
N ALA A 257 3.84 24.67 -9.96
CA ALA A 257 5.15 24.66 -10.61
C ALA A 257 5.10 24.13 -12.06
N PHE A 258 4.13 23.30 -12.41
CA PHE A 258 3.91 22.89 -13.81
C PHE A 258 3.44 24.07 -14.67
N ASP A 259 2.62 24.96 -14.08
CA ASP A 259 2.05 26.10 -14.79
C ASP A 259 3.08 27.22 -15.01
N HIS A 260 3.82 27.64 -13.98
CA HIS A 260 4.69 28.83 -14.08
C HIS A 260 6.01 28.79 -13.27
N LEU A 261 6.47 27.64 -12.80
CA LEU A 261 7.68 27.35 -12.04
C LEU A 261 7.63 27.84 -10.60
N ALA A 262 7.81 29.11 -10.33
CA ALA A 262 7.90 29.66 -8.99
C ALA A 262 6.96 30.86 -8.81
N ASP A 263 6.44 31.00 -7.59
CA ASP A 263 5.59 32.13 -7.21
C ASP A 263 6.44 33.40 -7.00
N ASP A 264 6.50 34.24 -8.01
CA ASP A 264 7.09 35.57 -7.92
C ASP A 264 6.18 36.59 -8.60
N ASP A 265 5.25 37.14 -7.86
CA ASP A 265 4.31 38.16 -8.32
C ASP A 265 4.99 39.44 -8.88
N SER A 266 6.28 39.61 -8.60
CA SER A 266 7.09 40.74 -9.06
C SER A 266 7.82 40.49 -10.38
N SER A 267 7.89 39.24 -10.84
CA SER A 267 8.62 38.81 -12.04
C SER A 267 7.70 38.73 -13.24
N THR A 268 8.17 39.20 -14.41
CA THR A 268 7.51 38.97 -15.71
C THR A 268 8.17 37.83 -16.49
N GLU A 269 9.15 37.17 -15.91
CA GLU A 269 9.98 36.18 -16.61
C GLU A 269 9.15 35.07 -17.26
N TRP A 270 8.18 34.50 -16.53
CA TRP A 270 7.30 33.47 -17.08
C TRP A 270 6.42 34.00 -18.23
N GLU A 271 5.79 35.13 -18.05
CA GLU A 271 4.94 35.74 -19.09
C GLU A 271 5.73 36.07 -20.37
N ASP A 272 6.96 36.52 -20.22
CA ASP A 272 7.85 36.81 -21.35
C ASP A 272 8.31 35.52 -22.05
N ALA A 273 8.69 34.47 -21.28
CA ALA A 273 9.07 33.19 -21.81
C ALA A 273 7.89 32.49 -22.52
N LYS A 274 6.71 32.48 -21.88
CA LYS A 274 5.46 31.92 -22.42
C LYS A 274 5.11 32.50 -23.76
N LYS A 275 5.18 33.85 -23.85
CA LYS A 275 4.91 34.56 -25.09
C LYS A 275 5.95 34.30 -26.16
N ALA A 276 7.23 34.29 -25.81
CA ALA A 276 8.33 34.08 -26.76
C ALA A 276 8.34 32.68 -27.36
N GLY A 277 8.04 31.65 -26.55
CA GLY A 277 8.01 30.25 -26.97
C GLY A 277 6.63 29.75 -27.37
N ASN A 278 5.57 30.54 -27.16
CA ASN A 278 4.17 30.12 -27.31
C ASN A 278 3.85 28.87 -26.49
N TYR A 279 4.40 28.79 -25.27
CA TYR A 279 4.20 27.68 -24.35
C TYR A 279 2.82 27.72 -23.72
N HIS A 280 2.27 26.55 -23.42
CA HIS A 280 1.01 26.42 -22.68
C HIS A 280 1.26 26.64 -21.18
N TRP A 281 2.25 25.93 -20.62
CA TRP A 281 2.70 25.98 -19.24
C TRP A 281 4.22 25.84 -19.15
N TYR A 282 4.80 25.94 -17.95
CA TYR A 282 6.26 25.93 -17.77
C TYR A 282 6.91 24.61 -18.20
N LEU A 283 6.23 23.47 -18.05
CA LEU A 283 6.77 22.18 -18.52
C LEU A 283 7.15 22.20 -20.01
N ASP A 284 6.38 22.89 -20.85
CA ASP A 284 6.71 23.08 -22.27
C ASP A 284 8.06 23.80 -22.44
N CYS A 285 8.24 24.88 -21.67
CA CYS A 285 9.46 25.69 -21.71
C CYS A 285 10.69 24.87 -21.28
N TYR A 286 10.59 24.13 -20.19
CA TYR A 286 11.69 23.30 -19.69
C TYR A 286 12.06 22.18 -20.70
N LEU A 287 11.07 21.48 -21.23
CA LEU A 287 11.29 20.45 -22.25
C LEU A 287 11.98 21.02 -23.52
N ASP A 288 11.53 22.18 -24.00
CA ASP A 288 12.10 22.84 -25.17
C ASP A 288 13.57 23.27 -24.95
N GLN A 289 13.87 23.80 -23.72
CA GLN A 289 15.24 24.17 -23.35
C GLN A 289 16.16 22.94 -23.28
N MET A 290 15.71 21.86 -22.63
CA MET A 290 16.47 20.61 -22.51
C MET A 290 16.63 19.91 -23.87
N LYS A 291 15.64 20.01 -24.76
CA LYS A 291 15.75 19.51 -26.14
C LYS A 291 16.80 20.24 -26.94
N LYS A 292 16.78 21.58 -26.92
CA LYS A 292 17.78 22.42 -27.63
C LYS A 292 19.19 22.13 -27.14
N ALA A 293 19.38 22.06 -25.82
CA ALA A 293 20.67 21.74 -25.22
C ALA A 293 21.14 20.32 -25.57
N SER A 294 20.23 19.36 -25.65
CA SER A 294 20.55 17.98 -26.07
C SER A 294 20.99 17.92 -27.52
N ASP A 295 20.33 18.68 -28.41
CA ASP A 295 20.71 18.77 -29.82
C ASP A 295 22.11 19.40 -29.98
N GLU A 296 22.40 20.44 -29.22
CA GLU A 296 23.71 21.12 -29.24
C GLU A 296 24.82 20.22 -28.66
N ALA A 297 24.52 19.47 -27.59
CA ALA A 297 25.46 18.53 -26.98
C ALA A 297 25.66 17.24 -27.81
N GLY A 298 24.74 16.92 -28.71
CA GLY A 298 24.75 15.66 -29.47
C GLY A 298 24.45 14.43 -28.61
N THR A 299 23.89 14.63 -27.41
CA THR A 299 23.45 13.57 -26.49
C THR A 299 22.20 14.01 -25.73
N ARG A 300 21.34 13.04 -25.35
CA ARG A 300 20.15 13.35 -24.56
C ARG A 300 20.52 13.77 -23.14
N LEU A 301 20.08 14.93 -22.72
CA LEU A 301 20.34 15.52 -21.40
C LEU A 301 19.14 15.43 -20.45
N LEU A 302 17.98 14.95 -20.92
CA LEU A 302 16.81 14.66 -20.09
C LEU A 302 16.17 13.37 -20.60
N ASP A 303 16.25 12.31 -19.81
CA ASP A 303 15.67 11.01 -20.14
C ASP A 303 14.25 10.88 -19.61
N VAL A 304 13.98 11.46 -18.43
CA VAL A 304 12.70 11.40 -17.73
C VAL A 304 12.29 12.81 -17.30
N LEU A 305 11.14 13.26 -17.80
CA LEU A 305 10.46 14.43 -17.22
C LEU A 305 9.90 14.02 -15.87
N ASP A 306 10.39 14.65 -14.82
CA ASP A 306 10.08 14.31 -13.44
C ASP A 306 9.16 15.33 -12.80
N ILE A 307 8.04 14.87 -12.28
CA ILE A 307 7.04 15.67 -11.57
C ILE A 307 6.68 15.00 -10.24
N HIS A 308 6.20 15.81 -9.28
CA HIS A 308 5.53 15.33 -8.09
C HIS A 308 4.03 15.62 -8.19
N TYR A 309 3.21 14.74 -7.62
CA TYR A 309 1.77 14.96 -7.61
C TYR A 309 1.14 14.58 -6.27
N TYR A 310 0.68 15.58 -5.56
CA TYR A 310 -0.11 15.43 -4.35
C TYR A 310 -1.51 15.98 -4.61
N SER A 311 -2.52 15.11 -4.54
CA SER A 311 -3.89 15.51 -4.84
C SER A 311 -4.42 16.49 -3.80
N GLU A 312 -4.91 17.64 -4.28
CA GLU A 312 -5.56 18.63 -3.41
C GLU A 312 -6.92 18.13 -2.93
N SER A 313 -7.70 17.46 -3.78
CA SER A 313 -9.03 16.95 -3.40
C SER A 313 -8.97 15.77 -2.43
N ALA A 314 -7.95 14.92 -2.51
CA ALA A 314 -7.80 13.79 -1.61
C ALA A 314 -7.68 14.18 -0.12
N ARG A 315 -7.28 15.42 0.14
CA ARG A 315 -7.15 15.98 1.50
C ARG A 315 -8.49 16.33 2.15
N GLU A 316 -9.54 16.49 1.35
CA GLU A 316 -10.89 16.86 1.84
C GLU A 316 -11.60 15.70 2.55
N GLY A 317 -11.16 14.45 2.35
CA GLY A 317 -11.66 13.28 3.05
C GLY A 317 -11.77 12.04 2.16
N ALA A 318 -12.21 10.93 2.75
CA ALA A 318 -12.28 9.64 2.09
C ALA A 318 -13.15 9.65 0.82
N ALA A 319 -14.28 10.36 0.85
CA ALA A 319 -15.20 10.46 -0.30
C ALA A 319 -14.57 11.16 -1.52
N ASP A 320 -13.80 12.22 -1.28
CA ASP A 320 -13.05 12.91 -2.34
C ASP A 320 -11.80 12.09 -2.74
N ARG A 321 -11.16 11.41 -1.78
CA ARG A 321 -9.97 10.58 -2.02
C ARG A 321 -10.23 9.47 -3.04
N VAL A 322 -11.30 8.70 -2.89
CA VAL A 322 -11.63 7.60 -3.83
C VAL A 322 -11.98 8.07 -5.24
N GLN A 323 -12.17 9.39 -5.43
CA GLN A 323 -12.42 9.99 -6.73
C GLN A 323 -11.20 10.77 -7.28
N SER A 324 -10.21 11.06 -6.44
CA SER A 324 -9.16 12.04 -6.71
C SER A 324 -8.21 11.65 -7.85
N VAL A 325 -7.98 10.36 -8.06
CA VAL A 325 -7.12 9.86 -9.14
C VAL A 325 -7.67 10.19 -10.53
N ARG A 326 -8.99 10.35 -10.65
CA ARG A 326 -9.67 10.71 -11.92
C ARG A 326 -9.17 12.02 -12.53
N THR A 327 -8.69 12.95 -11.71
CA THR A 327 -8.05 14.20 -12.19
C THR A 327 -6.85 13.93 -13.10
N LEU A 328 -6.17 12.80 -12.89
CA LEU A 328 -5.00 12.43 -13.67
C LEU A 328 -5.33 11.98 -15.09
N TYR A 329 -6.49 11.34 -15.32
CA TYR A 329 -6.78 10.66 -16.58
C TYR A 329 -8.15 10.93 -17.19
N GLU A 330 -9.17 11.31 -16.38
CA GLU A 330 -10.55 11.37 -16.88
C GLU A 330 -10.93 12.74 -17.44
N LYS A 331 -11.23 12.76 -18.73
CA LYS A 331 -11.65 13.98 -19.39
C LYS A 331 -13.04 14.47 -18.90
N GLY A 332 -13.05 15.69 -18.38
CA GLY A 332 -14.27 16.35 -17.92
C GLY A 332 -14.61 16.07 -16.45
N PHE A 333 -13.80 15.29 -15.75
CA PHE A 333 -13.87 15.21 -14.28
C PHE A 333 -13.48 16.54 -13.66
N VAL A 334 -14.22 16.96 -12.63
CA VAL A 334 -13.96 18.19 -11.88
C VAL A 334 -13.79 17.83 -10.43
N GLU A 335 -12.56 17.87 -9.95
CA GLU A 335 -12.25 17.55 -8.56
C GLU A 335 -12.72 18.66 -7.60
N ASN A 336 -12.96 18.28 -6.34
CA ASN A 336 -13.32 19.20 -5.27
C ASN A 336 -12.09 19.94 -4.73
N SER A 337 -11.48 20.80 -5.58
CA SER A 337 -10.33 21.62 -5.20
C SER A 337 -10.26 22.87 -6.05
N TRP A 338 -9.26 23.73 -5.77
CA TRP A 338 -8.97 24.91 -6.57
C TRP A 338 -8.53 24.56 -8.01
N ILE A 339 -7.87 23.40 -8.22
CA ILE A 339 -7.49 22.91 -9.55
C ILE A 339 -8.75 22.65 -10.37
N GLY A 340 -9.72 21.93 -9.82
CA GLY A 340 -11.00 21.67 -10.47
C GLY A 340 -11.81 22.92 -10.74
N GLN A 341 -11.67 23.97 -9.91
CA GLN A 341 -12.42 25.23 -10.08
C GLN A 341 -11.81 26.18 -11.11
N TRP A 342 -10.48 26.27 -11.19
CA TRP A 342 -9.81 27.34 -11.94
C TRP A 342 -8.80 26.87 -12.99
N CYS A 343 -8.46 25.58 -13.03
CA CYS A 343 -7.38 25.05 -13.86
C CYS A 343 -7.83 23.91 -14.79
N GLN A 344 -9.09 23.87 -15.17
CA GLN A 344 -9.67 22.78 -15.96
C GLN A 344 -9.06 22.61 -17.35
N GLU A 345 -8.41 23.63 -17.90
CA GLU A 345 -7.72 23.56 -19.19
C GLU A 345 -6.51 22.59 -19.18
N ASN A 346 -5.96 22.30 -18.00
CA ASN A 346 -4.84 21.39 -17.84
C ASN A 346 -5.27 19.99 -17.34
N VAL A 347 -6.57 19.79 -17.09
CA VAL A 347 -7.14 18.49 -16.68
C VAL A 347 -7.71 17.77 -17.89
N PRO A 348 -7.44 16.47 -18.07
CA PRO A 348 -6.66 15.57 -17.20
C PRO A 348 -5.14 15.81 -17.27
N ILE A 349 -4.49 15.70 -16.13
CA ILE A 349 -3.09 16.12 -15.95
C ILE A 349 -2.13 15.29 -16.81
N LEU A 350 -2.16 13.94 -16.72
CA LEU A 350 -1.16 13.10 -17.39
C LEU A 350 -1.24 13.16 -18.91
N PRO A 351 -2.42 13.14 -19.56
CA PRO A 351 -2.53 13.36 -21.00
C PRO A 351 -1.97 14.72 -21.42
N THR A 352 -2.15 15.77 -20.61
CA THR A 352 -1.61 17.12 -20.89
C THR A 352 -0.10 17.14 -20.81
N VAL A 353 0.50 16.54 -19.76
CA VAL A 353 1.97 16.37 -19.64
C VAL A 353 2.54 15.57 -20.81
N LYS A 354 1.90 14.47 -21.19
CA LYS A 354 2.35 13.64 -22.33
C LYS A 354 2.32 14.42 -23.65
N ASN A 355 1.29 15.24 -23.86
CA ASN A 355 1.23 16.12 -25.02
C ASN A 355 2.39 17.13 -25.06
N SER A 356 2.80 17.66 -23.91
CA SER A 356 3.99 18.50 -23.78
C SER A 356 5.26 17.76 -24.16
N ILE A 357 5.44 16.53 -23.65
CA ILE A 357 6.57 15.67 -24.01
C ILE A 357 6.62 15.41 -25.52
N ASP A 358 5.50 14.98 -26.11
CA ASP A 358 5.41 14.65 -27.54
C ASP A 358 5.67 15.87 -28.43
N THR A 359 5.30 17.06 -27.96
CA THR A 359 5.46 18.30 -28.72
C THR A 359 6.86 18.87 -28.62
N TYR A 360 7.44 18.94 -27.41
CA TYR A 360 8.66 19.72 -27.17
C TYR A 360 9.91 18.86 -27.02
N PHE A 361 9.81 17.64 -26.47
CA PHE A 361 10.95 16.72 -26.40
C PHE A 361 10.51 15.26 -26.58
N PRO A 362 10.12 14.86 -27.80
CA PRO A 362 9.65 13.49 -28.07
C PRO A 362 10.60 12.41 -27.61
N GLY A 363 10.05 11.35 -27.02
CA GLY A 363 10.79 10.20 -26.50
C GLY A 363 11.36 10.42 -25.09
N THR A 364 11.13 11.56 -24.44
CA THR A 364 11.33 11.70 -23.00
C THR A 364 10.27 10.87 -22.27
N LYS A 365 10.69 10.12 -21.26
CA LYS A 365 9.81 9.31 -20.42
C LYS A 365 9.13 10.21 -19.38
N LEU A 366 8.06 9.73 -18.76
CA LEU A 366 7.38 10.42 -17.66
C LEU A 366 7.68 9.74 -16.33
N GLY A 367 8.17 10.51 -15.35
CA GLY A 367 8.37 10.09 -13.97
C GLY A 367 7.47 10.87 -13.01
N ILE A 368 6.99 10.18 -11.96
CA ILE A 368 6.26 10.76 -10.83
C ILE A 368 7.01 10.33 -9.58
N THR A 369 8.08 11.07 -9.23
CA THR A 369 9.01 10.62 -8.18
C THR A 369 8.55 10.92 -6.76
N GLU A 370 7.50 11.71 -6.61
CA GLU A 370 6.75 11.80 -5.36
C GLU A 370 5.25 11.89 -5.65
N TYR A 371 4.48 11.08 -4.94
CA TYR A 371 3.03 11.15 -4.91
C TYR A 371 2.48 10.50 -3.64
N ASN A 372 1.32 10.92 -3.18
CA ASN A 372 0.57 10.29 -2.11
C ASN A 372 -0.87 10.84 -2.13
N PHE A 373 -1.86 9.93 -2.07
CA PHE A 373 -3.28 10.28 -2.01
C PHE A 373 -3.82 10.27 -0.57
N GLY A 374 -3.00 9.91 0.43
CA GLY A 374 -3.40 9.84 1.83
C GLY A 374 -4.29 8.63 2.16
N GLY A 375 -4.88 8.65 3.36
CA GLY A 375 -5.77 7.57 3.84
C GLY A 375 -5.05 6.32 4.36
N PRO A 376 -4.02 6.47 5.22
CA PRO A 376 -3.36 5.30 5.79
C PRO A 376 -4.24 4.49 6.74
N ASP A 377 -5.29 5.12 7.30
CA ASP A 377 -6.09 4.57 8.39
C ASP A 377 -7.45 4.02 7.93
N ASP A 378 -7.75 4.07 6.62
CA ASP A 378 -9.01 3.54 6.07
C ASP A 378 -8.86 3.03 4.63
N PRO A 379 -9.74 2.13 4.15
CA PRO A 379 -9.61 1.49 2.83
C PRO A 379 -9.60 2.46 1.63
N SER A 380 -10.05 3.72 1.81
CA SER A 380 -9.97 4.71 0.72
C SER A 380 -8.54 4.99 0.29
N GLY A 381 -7.56 4.80 1.20
CA GLY A 381 -6.13 4.87 0.88
C GLY A 381 -5.70 3.75 -0.08
N ALA A 382 -6.13 2.52 0.18
CA ALA A 382 -5.86 1.38 -0.69
C ALA A 382 -6.52 1.55 -2.08
N ILE A 383 -7.76 2.03 -2.12
CA ILE A 383 -8.50 2.32 -3.35
C ILE A 383 -7.76 3.36 -4.19
N ALA A 384 -7.42 4.51 -3.61
CA ALA A 384 -6.74 5.57 -4.32
C ALA A 384 -5.35 5.16 -4.80
N GLN A 385 -4.59 4.43 -3.98
CA GLN A 385 -3.28 3.91 -4.34
C GLN A 385 -3.36 2.87 -5.47
N ALA A 386 -4.29 1.91 -5.38
CA ALA A 386 -4.46 0.88 -6.40
C ALA A 386 -4.95 1.49 -7.74
N GLU A 387 -5.87 2.45 -7.70
CA GLU A 387 -6.31 3.18 -8.91
C GLU A 387 -5.18 4.02 -9.50
N ALA A 388 -4.33 4.66 -8.67
CA ALA A 388 -3.18 5.43 -9.15
C ALA A 388 -2.19 4.53 -9.91
N LEU A 389 -1.86 3.36 -9.40
CA LEU A 389 -0.97 2.41 -10.07
C LEU A 389 -1.54 1.92 -11.40
N GLY A 390 -2.83 1.58 -11.43
CA GLY A 390 -3.53 1.23 -12.67
C GLY A 390 -3.56 2.39 -13.69
N CYS A 391 -3.82 3.60 -13.22
CA CYS A 391 -3.75 4.82 -14.02
C CYS A 391 -2.34 5.04 -14.58
N TYR A 392 -1.28 4.88 -13.77
CA TYR A 392 0.10 5.03 -14.22
C TYR A 392 0.45 4.00 -15.30
N ALA A 393 0.03 2.75 -15.14
CA ALA A 393 0.18 1.73 -16.15
C ALA A 393 -0.53 2.12 -17.46
N ASP A 394 -1.80 2.56 -17.40
CA ASP A 394 -2.57 2.95 -18.57
C ASP A 394 -2.00 4.21 -19.25
N GLN A 395 -1.58 5.19 -18.47
CA GLN A 395 -0.99 6.42 -19.02
C GLN A 395 0.46 6.22 -19.46
N GLY A 396 1.09 5.05 -19.25
CA GLY A 396 2.45 4.74 -19.68
C GLY A 396 3.50 5.55 -18.92
N VAL A 397 3.25 5.78 -17.62
CA VAL A 397 4.26 6.33 -16.70
C VAL A 397 5.42 5.35 -16.63
N TYR A 398 6.63 5.86 -16.71
CA TYR A 398 7.84 5.05 -16.70
C TYR A 398 8.34 4.73 -15.29
N PHE A 399 8.27 5.70 -14.41
CA PHE A 399 8.82 5.62 -13.05
C PHE A 399 7.88 6.31 -12.08
N ALA A 400 7.54 5.66 -10.97
CA ALA A 400 6.78 6.30 -9.91
C ALA A 400 7.25 5.80 -8.55
N THR A 401 7.40 6.72 -7.57
CA THR A 401 7.80 6.37 -6.21
C THR A 401 6.89 7.04 -5.19
N LEU A 402 6.22 6.22 -4.39
CA LEU A 402 5.36 6.67 -3.30
C LEU A 402 6.19 7.40 -2.23
N TRP A 403 5.71 8.56 -1.77
CA TRP A 403 6.30 9.29 -0.65
C TRP A 403 5.54 9.01 0.65
N GLY A 404 6.19 8.42 1.66
CA GLY A 404 5.64 8.22 2.99
C GLY A 404 4.38 7.36 3.01
N GLY A 405 4.48 6.06 2.70
CA GLY A 405 3.36 5.11 2.77
C GLY A 405 3.29 4.40 4.11
N SER A 406 2.07 4.14 4.57
CA SER A 406 1.77 3.26 5.70
C SER A 406 0.34 2.72 5.59
N GLY A 407 0.02 1.70 6.37
CA GLY A 407 -1.33 1.15 6.49
C GLY A 407 -1.97 0.83 5.13
N PHE A 408 -3.21 1.23 4.93
CA PHE A 408 -3.96 0.95 3.69
C PHE A 408 -3.31 1.45 2.40
N ILE A 409 -2.45 2.48 2.47
CA ILE A 409 -1.73 2.94 1.26
C ILE A 409 -0.79 1.84 0.76
N LEU A 410 -0.05 1.17 1.66
CA LEU A 410 0.85 0.07 1.30
C LEU A 410 0.08 -1.14 0.79
N SER A 411 -1.10 -1.43 1.34
CA SER A 411 -1.98 -2.48 0.85
C SER A 411 -2.37 -2.29 -0.62
N GLY A 412 -2.52 -1.04 -1.07
CA GLY A 412 -2.76 -0.74 -2.48
C GLY A 412 -1.58 -1.11 -3.40
N ILE A 413 -0.33 -1.05 -2.90
CA ILE A 413 0.85 -1.56 -3.62
C ILE A 413 0.87 -3.09 -3.58
N ASP A 414 0.60 -3.67 -2.41
CA ASP A 414 0.63 -5.12 -2.18
C ASP A 414 -0.30 -5.88 -3.12
N LEU A 415 -1.49 -5.33 -3.38
CA LEU A 415 -2.41 -5.86 -4.40
C LEU A 415 -1.77 -6.03 -5.79
N TYR A 416 -0.81 -5.21 -6.17
CA TYR A 416 -0.13 -5.30 -7.48
C TYR A 416 1.12 -6.15 -7.45
N THR A 417 1.80 -6.24 -6.32
CA THR A 417 3.16 -6.78 -6.23
C THR A 417 3.25 -8.08 -5.45
N ASN A 418 2.25 -8.40 -4.61
CA ASN A 418 2.28 -9.58 -3.74
C ASN A 418 0.88 -9.97 -3.19
N TYR A 419 -0.17 -9.93 -4.01
CA TYR A 419 -1.57 -10.09 -3.56
C TYR A 419 -1.85 -11.39 -2.78
N ASP A 420 -1.05 -12.43 -2.97
CA ASP A 420 -1.22 -13.74 -2.31
C ASP A 420 -0.20 -14.00 -1.18
N GLY A 421 0.65 -13.02 -0.86
CA GLY A 421 1.73 -13.17 0.11
C GLY A 421 2.86 -14.12 -0.34
N GLN A 422 2.84 -14.59 -1.59
CA GLN A 422 3.79 -15.53 -2.17
C GLN A 422 4.45 -15.01 -3.47
N GLY A 423 4.27 -13.74 -3.76
CA GLY A 423 4.82 -13.08 -4.95
C GLY A 423 3.86 -13.04 -6.14
N GLY A 424 2.59 -13.37 -5.94
CA GLY A 424 1.56 -13.17 -6.95
C GLY A 424 1.43 -11.69 -7.30
N CYS A 425 1.57 -11.35 -8.58
CA CYS A 425 1.60 -9.96 -9.01
C CYS A 425 0.67 -9.68 -10.20
N PHE A 426 0.34 -8.41 -10.37
CA PHE A 426 -0.31 -7.90 -11.58
C PHE A 426 0.58 -8.16 -12.80
N GLY A 427 0.01 -8.50 -13.93
CA GLY A 427 0.80 -8.83 -15.12
C GLY A 427 1.66 -7.68 -15.64
N ASP A 428 2.52 -7.98 -16.60
CA ASP A 428 3.43 -7.02 -17.24
C ASP A 428 2.87 -6.37 -18.51
N THR A 429 1.70 -6.83 -18.96
CA THR A 429 1.04 -6.38 -20.19
C THR A 429 -0.40 -5.97 -19.90
N LEU A 430 -0.64 -4.65 -19.87
CA LEU A 430 -1.95 -4.06 -19.61
C LEU A 430 -2.89 -4.27 -20.81
N LEU A 431 -4.10 -4.75 -20.56
CA LEU A 431 -5.17 -4.88 -21.53
C LEU A 431 -6.16 -3.72 -21.46
N SER A 432 -6.78 -3.40 -22.57
CA SER A 432 -7.86 -2.41 -22.64
C SER A 432 -9.02 -2.86 -21.75
N THR A 433 -9.33 -2.06 -20.73
CA THR A 433 -10.33 -2.37 -19.71
C THR A 433 -11.28 -1.20 -19.54
N SER A 434 -12.56 -1.47 -19.33
CA SER A 434 -13.57 -0.45 -19.10
C SER A 434 -14.58 -0.87 -18.03
N THR A 435 -15.07 0.12 -17.29
CA THR A 435 -16.19 -0.01 -16.34
C THR A 435 -17.40 0.80 -16.86
N GLU A 436 -18.61 0.44 -16.43
CA GLU A 436 -19.81 1.19 -16.80
C GLU A 436 -19.87 2.57 -16.12
N ASP A 437 -19.31 2.67 -14.90
CA ASP A 437 -19.29 3.90 -14.12
C ASP A 437 -18.02 3.96 -13.24
N VAL A 438 -17.02 4.70 -13.69
CA VAL A 438 -15.76 4.87 -12.99
C VAL A 438 -15.90 5.59 -11.64
N SER A 439 -17.00 6.31 -11.43
CA SER A 439 -17.26 6.93 -10.12
C SER A 439 -17.65 5.93 -9.03
N LYS A 440 -18.06 4.74 -9.44
CA LYS A 440 -18.42 3.63 -8.53
C LYS A 440 -17.33 2.58 -8.46
N ALA A 441 -16.73 2.23 -9.60
CA ALA A 441 -15.69 1.22 -9.68
C ALA A 441 -14.67 1.55 -10.76
N SER A 442 -13.40 1.49 -10.44
CA SER A 442 -12.28 1.53 -11.39
C SER A 442 -11.75 0.13 -11.61
N ALA A 443 -11.34 -0.20 -12.83
CA ALA A 443 -10.75 -1.50 -13.10
C ALA A 443 -9.60 -1.40 -14.14
N TYR A 444 -8.57 -2.24 -13.93
CA TYR A 444 -7.43 -2.41 -14.83
C TYR A 444 -7.10 -3.90 -14.91
N ALA A 445 -6.82 -4.40 -16.11
CA ALA A 445 -6.53 -5.81 -16.31
C ALA A 445 -5.20 -6.03 -17.01
N ALA A 446 -4.51 -7.11 -16.66
CA ALA A 446 -3.24 -7.47 -17.27
C ALA A 446 -3.08 -8.98 -17.46
N ILE A 447 -2.12 -9.31 -18.33
CA ILE A 447 -1.59 -10.67 -18.55
C ILE A 447 -0.06 -10.63 -18.47
N ASN A 448 0.58 -11.79 -18.41
CA ASN A 448 2.04 -11.89 -18.36
C ASN A 448 2.63 -12.19 -19.76
N SER A 449 3.40 -11.24 -20.30
CA SER A 449 4.21 -11.44 -21.53
C SER A 449 3.46 -12.09 -22.70
N GLY A 450 2.17 -11.76 -22.84
CA GLY A 450 1.29 -12.30 -23.88
C GLY A 450 0.72 -13.70 -23.59
N ASP A 451 0.97 -14.27 -22.42
CA ASP A 451 0.33 -15.48 -21.93
C ASP A 451 -0.98 -15.13 -21.23
N ASP A 452 -2.10 -15.51 -21.82
CA ASP A 452 -3.45 -15.29 -21.32
C ASP A 452 -3.99 -16.47 -20.49
N SER A 453 -3.15 -17.38 -20.02
CA SER A 453 -3.54 -18.46 -19.09
C SER A 453 -4.02 -17.94 -17.75
N THR A 454 -3.47 -16.81 -17.33
CA THR A 454 -3.89 -16.05 -16.17
C THR A 454 -4.19 -14.61 -16.58
N VAL A 455 -5.35 -14.12 -16.19
CA VAL A 455 -5.75 -12.70 -16.30
C VAL A 455 -5.94 -12.15 -14.91
N THR A 456 -5.20 -11.11 -14.58
CA THR A 456 -5.37 -10.36 -13.32
C THR A 456 -6.22 -9.12 -13.57
N VAL A 457 -7.18 -8.86 -12.70
CA VAL A 457 -8.07 -7.69 -12.80
C VAL A 457 -8.09 -7.00 -11.45
N MET A 458 -7.41 -5.86 -11.32
CA MET A 458 -7.62 -4.96 -10.21
C MET A 458 -8.97 -4.27 -10.38
N VAL A 459 -9.80 -4.27 -9.37
CA VAL A 459 -11.12 -3.63 -9.36
C VAL A 459 -11.43 -3.04 -7.99
N THR A 460 -12.10 -1.89 -7.96
CA THR A 460 -12.47 -1.19 -6.72
C THR A 460 -13.98 -1.16 -6.55
N ASN A 461 -14.46 -1.22 -5.29
CA ASN A 461 -15.79 -0.77 -4.90
C ASN A 461 -15.65 0.53 -4.11
N LYS A 462 -16.18 1.64 -4.66
CA LYS A 462 -16.11 2.98 -4.07
C LYS A 462 -17.35 3.34 -3.23
N ASP A 463 -18.31 2.41 -3.08
CA ASP A 463 -19.47 2.59 -2.21
C ASP A 463 -19.07 2.36 -0.73
N PHE A 464 -19.44 3.30 0.14
CA PHE A 464 -19.06 3.27 1.56
C PHE A 464 -19.92 2.36 2.42
N GLU A 465 -21.09 1.99 1.96
CA GLU A 465 -22.12 1.32 2.77
C GLU A 465 -22.50 -0.07 2.23
N SER A 466 -22.34 -0.29 0.92
CA SER A 466 -22.89 -1.46 0.25
C SER A 466 -21.85 -2.29 -0.48
N PRO A 467 -21.91 -3.62 -0.39
CA PRO A 467 -21.17 -4.48 -1.28
C PRO A 467 -21.65 -4.29 -2.73
N GLU A 468 -20.79 -4.58 -3.68
CA GLU A 468 -21.08 -4.45 -5.10
C GLU A 468 -20.85 -5.76 -5.85
N ASN A 469 -21.87 -6.21 -6.59
CA ASN A 469 -21.77 -7.35 -7.49
C ASN A 469 -21.18 -6.89 -8.82
N VAL A 470 -19.97 -7.31 -9.12
CA VAL A 470 -19.23 -6.94 -10.32
C VAL A 470 -19.18 -8.12 -11.28
N LYS A 471 -19.67 -7.92 -12.49
CA LYS A 471 -19.51 -8.87 -13.59
C LYS A 471 -18.29 -8.52 -14.42
N ILE A 472 -17.25 -9.34 -14.38
CA ILE A 472 -16.08 -9.23 -15.23
C ILE A 472 -16.27 -10.07 -16.48
N VAL A 473 -16.16 -9.46 -17.65
CA VAL A 473 -16.33 -10.10 -18.95
C VAL A 473 -14.99 -10.04 -19.71
N LEU A 474 -14.48 -11.18 -20.11
CA LEU A 474 -13.29 -11.35 -20.94
C LEU A 474 -13.72 -11.38 -22.42
N ASP A 475 -13.96 -10.18 -22.98
CA ASP A 475 -14.52 -10.04 -24.33
C ASP A 475 -13.50 -10.45 -25.40
N GLY A 476 -13.96 -11.27 -26.36
CA GLY A 476 -13.09 -11.78 -27.40
C GLY A 476 -12.11 -12.88 -26.97
N ALA A 477 -12.18 -13.37 -25.73
CA ALA A 477 -11.36 -14.49 -25.26
C ALA A 477 -11.50 -15.73 -26.18
N LYS A 478 -10.38 -16.38 -26.47
CA LYS A 478 -10.34 -17.55 -27.39
C LYS A 478 -10.56 -18.88 -26.69
N LYS A 479 -10.46 -18.91 -25.37
CA LYS A 479 -10.65 -20.08 -24.51
C LYS A 479 -11.62 -19.78 -23.37
N ASP A 480 -12.09 -20.81 -22.70
CA ASP A 480 -12.85 -20.69 -21.48
C ASP A 480 -11.90 -20.78 -20.29
N TYR A 481 -12.22 -20.03 -19.22
CA TYR A 481 -11.49 -20.02 -17.97
C TYR A 481 -12.21 -20.95 -16.98
N LYS A 482 -11.48 -21.44 -15.99
CA LYS A 482 -11.92 -22.51 -15.09
C LYS A 482 -12.01 -22.09 -13.63
N SER A 483 -11.27 -21.09 -13.23
CA SER A 483 -11.30 -20.60 -11.86
C SER A 483 -11.12 -19.09 -11.76
N ALA A 484 -11.61 -18.51 -10.66
CA ALA A 484 -11.35 -17.16 -10.25
C ALA A 484 -11.11 -17.13 -8.75
N ALA A 485 -10.12 -16.35 -8.32
CA ALA A 485 -9.82 -16.06 -6.92
C ALA A 485 -9.86 -14.56 -6.68
N VAL A 486 -10.41 -14.12 -5.56
CA VAL A 486 -10.56 -12.70 -5.20
C VAL A 486 -9.75 -12.40 -3.95
N TYR A 487 -8.75 -11.57 -4.10
CA TYR A 487 -7.94 -11.03 -3.00
C TYR A 487 -8.33 -9.58 -2.76
N ALA A 488 -8.70 -9.20 -1.55
CA ALA A 488 -9.24 -7.87 -1.28
C ALA A 488 -8.71 -7.24 0.01
N VAL A 489 -8.67 -5.91 0.00
CA VAL A 489 -8.44 -5.04 1.17
C VAL A 489 -9.74 -4.29 1.46
N TYR A 490 -10.24 -4.41 2.68
CA TYR A 490 -11.51 -3.79 3.12
C TYR A 490 -11.65 -3.80 4.64
N GLY A 491 -12.61 -3.04 5.15
CA GLY A 491 -12.93 -2.98 6.58
C GLY A 491 -11.82 -2.27 7.38
N ASP A 492 -11.39 -2.86 8.48
CA ASP A 492 -10.41 -2.31 9.40
C ASP A 492 -9.03 -3.00 9.35
N SER A 493 -8.84 -3.97 8.43
CA SER A 493 -7.57 -4.68 8.24
C SER A 493 -6.85 -4.17 6.99
N THR A 494 -5.56 -3.94 7.13
CA THR A 494 -4.65 -3.59 6.02
C THR A 494 -4.18 -4.80 5.22
N ASP A 495 -4.49 -6.02 5.67
CA ASP A 495 -4.07 -7.24 5.00
C ASP A 495 -4.83 -7.46 3.69
N VAL A 496 -4.13 -7.91 2.66
CA VAL A 496 -4.73 -8.46 1.46
C VAL A 496 -5.20 -9.88 1.76
N ARG A 497 -6.51 -10.11 1.70
CA ARG A 497 -7.13 -11.38 2.09
C ARG A 497 -7.78 -12.07 0.91
N LEU A 498 -7.60 -13.39 0.79
CA LEU A 498 -8.35 -14.23 -0.14
C LEU A 498 -9.80 -14.36 0.39
N ILE A 499 -10.77 -13.75 -0.29
CA ILE A 499 -12.15 -13.67 0.17
C ILE A 499 -13.11 -14.56 -0.62
N ASP A 500 -12.72 -14.97 -1.83
CA ASP A 500 -13.56 -15.83 -2.67
C ASP A 500 -12.71 -16.69 -3.60
N VAL A 501 -13.15 -17.93 -3.84
CA VAL A 501 -12.59 -18.85 -4.83
C VAL A 501 -13.74 -19.54 -5.53
N GLN A 502 -13.83 -19.39 -6.84
CA GLN A 502 -14.93 -19.89 -7.65
C GLN A 502 -14.42 -20.81 -8.76
N ASP A 503 -15.12 -21.93 -8.97
CA ASP A 503 -15.05 -22.64 -10.23
C ASP A 503 -15.94 -21.92 -11.26
N ILE A 504 -15.38 -21.63 -12.42
CA ILE A 504 -16.08 -20.99 -13.53
C ILE A 504 -16.01 -21.87 -14.78
N ASP A 505 -16.93 -21.69 -15.71
CA ASP A 505 -16.88 -22.36 -17.01
C ASP A 505 -17.31 -21.38 -18.08
N GLY A 506 -16.34 -20.57 -18.54
CA GLY A 506 -16.65 -19.56 -19.55
C GLY A 506 -15.69 -18.37 -19.59
N LYS A 507 -16.24 -17.25 -20.01
CA LYS A 507 -15.50 -16.00 -20.29
C LYS A 507 -15.97 -14.84 -19.44
N SER A 508 -16.63 -15.13 -18.35
CA SER A 508 -17.05 -14.12 -17.37
C SER A 508 -17.10 -14.72 -15.98
N VAL A 509 -16.90 -13.87 -14.99
CA VAL A 509 -17.04 -14.18 -13.59
C VAL A 509 -17.85 -13.06 -12.90
N ASP A 510 -18.72 -13.46 -11.98
CA ASP A 510 -19.47 -12.54 -11.12
C ASP A 510 -18.81 -12.60 -9.73
N VAL A 511 -18.35 -11.47 -9.21
CA VAL A 511 -17.69 -11.36 -7.90
C VAL A 511 -18.41 -10.35 -7.02
N GLU A 512 -18.55 -10.63 -5.73
CA GLU A 512 -19.06 -9.69 -4.75
C GLU A 512 -17.87 -9.00 -4.05
N LEU A 513 -17.80 -7.68 -4.16
CA LEU A 513 -16.77 -6.87 -3.50
C LEU A 513 -17.36 -6.21 -2.25
N PRO A 514 -16.72 -6.31 -1.10
CA PRO A 514 -17.15 -5.59 0.10
C PRO A 514 -17.29 -4.10 -0.13
N ALA A 515 -18.08 -3.41 0.69
CA ALA A 515 -18.14 -1.96 0.70
C ALA A 515 -16.74 -1.37 0.92
N LEU A 516 -16.45 -0.28 0.22
CA LEU A 516 -15.17 0.45 0.29
C LEU A 516 -13.97 -0.50 0.24
N SER A 517 -13.73 -1.10 -0.92
CA SER A 517 -12.69 -2.12 -1.09
C SER A 517 -11.88 -1.94 -2.38
N ALA A 518 -10.65 -2.45 -2.36
CA ALA A 518 -9.85 -2.69 -3.55
C ALA A 518 -9.52 -4.18 -3.63
N ALA A 519 -9.61 -4.77 -4.82
CA ALA A 519 -9.43 -6.19 -5.00
C ALA A 519 -8.62 -6.54 -6.25
N MET A 520 -7.86 -7.63 -6.16
CA MET A 520 -7.24 -8.32 -7.28
C MET A 520 -8.03 -9.60 -7.57
N VAL A 521 -8.67 -9.67 -8.73
CA VAL A 521 -9.35 -10.87 -9.22
C VAL A 521 -8.43 -11.61 -10.17
N VAL A 522 -8.05 -12.83 -9.82
CA VAL A 522 -7.13 -13.69 -10.57
C VAL A 522 -7.93 -14.77 -11.28
N ILE A 523 -8.01 -14.69 -12.59
CA ILE A 523 -8.82 -15.57 -13.45
C ILE A 523 -7.90 -16.51 -14.21
N LYS A 524 -8.07 -17.84 -14.05
CA LYS A 524 -7.20 -18.86 -14.66
C LYS A 524 -7.96 -19.81 -15.56
N ASP A 525 -7.27 -20.35 -16.58
CA ASP A 525 -7.81 -21.38 -17.48
C ASP A 525 -7.66 -22.83 -16.92
N GLU A 526 -7.18 -22.96 -15.69
CA GLU A 526 -7.11 -24.19 -14.91
C GLU A 526 -7.98 -24.10 -13.64
N ALA A 527 -8.32 -25.25 -13.08
CA ALA A 527 -9.08 -25.31 -11.83
C ALA A 527 -8.30 -24.70 -10.66
N ALA A 528 -9.00 -24.12 -9.70
CA ALA A 528 -8.39 -23.61 -8.48
C ALA A 528 -7.75 -24.75 -7.68
N ASP A 529 -6.54 -24.49 -7.18
CA ASP A 529 -5.79 -25.36 -6.27
C ASP A 529 -5.61 -24.72 -4.87
N ILE A 530 -6.35 -23.65 -4.63
CA ILE A 530 -6.33 -22.86 -3.39
C ILE A 530 -7.69 -22.87 -2.73
N THR A 531 -7.69 -22.77 -1.41
CA THR A 531 -8.92 -22.66 -0.60
C THR A 531 -8.87 -21.40 0.23
N ILE A 532 -10.03 -20.81 0.50
CA ILE A 532 -10.13 -19.65 1.40
C ILE A 532 -9.64 -20.11 2.77
N PRO A 533 -8.64 -19.45 3.37
CA PRO A 533 -8.26 -19.73 4.75
C PRO A 533 -9.48 -19.53 5.66
N SER A 534 -9.71 -20.47 6.55
CA SER A 534 -10.76 -20.29 7.56
C SER A 534 -10.40 -19.08 8.43
N GLU A 535 -11.32 -18.13 8.56
CA GLU A 535 -11.07 -16.92 9.34
C GLU A 535 -10.81 -17.25 10.82
N PRO A 536 -9.81 -16.63 11.46
CA PRO A 536 -9.60 -16.80 12.88
C PRO A 536 -10.82 -16.30 13.67
N VAL A 537 -11.13 -16.96 14.77
CA VAL A 537 -12.23 -16.56 15.66
C VAL A 537 -11.72 -15.45 16.58
N ILE A 538 -12.23 -14.24 16.39
CA ILE A 538 -11.89 -13.10 17.24
C ILE A 538 -12.91 -13.00 18.40
N LYS A 539 -12.39 -13.06 19.65
CA LYS A 539 -13.16 -12.77 20.85
C LYS A 539 -12.67 -11.47 21.48
N SER A 540 -13.56 -10.66 21.98
CA SER A 540 -13.19 -9.42 22.66
C SER A 540 -13.73 -9.34 24.07
N VAL A 541 -12.98 -8.63 24.93
CA VAL A 541 -13.38 -8.24 26.28
C VAL A 541 -13.30 -6.72 26.38
N VAL A 542 -14.39 -6.10 26.81
CA VAL A 542 -14.50 -4.64 26.93
C VAL A 542 -14.41 -4.24 28.39
N TYR A 543 -13.56 -3.26 28.66
CA TYR A 543 -13.45 -2.59 29.96
C TYR A 543 -13.94 -1.16 29.80
N ASP A 544 -15.19 -0.91 30.16
CA ASP A 544 -15.74 0.43 30.32
C ASP A 544 -15.23 0.99 31.65
N ASP A 545 -14.95 2.29 31.72
CA ASP A 545 -14.40 2.98 32.90
C ASP A 545 -13.07 2.35 33.42
N PRO A 546 -12.06 2.16 32.57
CA PRO A 546 -10.81 1.49 32.99
C PRO A 546 -10.05 2.26 34.08
N MET A 547 -10.33 3.58 34.27
CA MET A 547 -9.74 4.41 35.31
C MET A 547 -10.09 3.95 36.73
N ASP A 548 -11.15 3.15 36.91
CA ASP A 548 -11.50 2.54 38.21
C ASP A 548 -10.51 1.43 38.63
N ARG A 549 -9.60 1.03 37.73
CA ARG A 549 -8.60 -0.04 37.90
C ARG A 549 -7.20 0.47 38.19
N ILE A 550 -7.04 1.68 38.66
CA ILE A 550 -5.73 2.25 38.97
C ILE A 550 -5.14 1.54 40.20
N ASN A 551 -3.92 1.01 40.03
CA ASN A 551 -3.17 0.37 41.09
C ASN A 551 -2.43 1.39 42.01
N GLU A 552 -1.73 0.90 43.05
CA GLU A 552 -0.99 1.74 44.01
C GLU A 552 0.15 2.57 43.36
N ASN A 553 0.60 2.18 42.15
CA ASN A 553 1.64 2.88 41.36
C ASN A 553 1.05 3.91 40.37
N GLY A 554 -0.28 4.06 40.35
CA GLY A 554 -0.96 4.98 39.43
C GLY A 554 -1.18 4.45 38.01
N PHE A 555 -0.96 3.16 37.77
CA PHE A 555 -1.17 2.52 36.46
C PHE A 555 -2.55 1.87 36.41
N VAL A 556 -3.18 1.87 35.26
CA VAL A 556 -4.44 1.18 35.01
C VAL A 556 -4.16 -0.28 34.67
N GLU A 557 -4.64 -1.22 35.48
CA GLU A 557 -4.45 -2.65 35.27
C GLU A 557 -5.58 -3.25 34.42
N ILE A 558 -5.24 -3.82 33.26
CA ILE A 558 -6.15 -4.50 32.36
C ILE A 558 -5.86 -6.00 32.40
N PRO A 559 -6.79 -6.84 32.92
CA PRO A 559 -6.62 -8.27 32.93
C PRO A 559 -6.58 -8.87 31.53
N ILE A 560 -5.62 -9.76 31.28
CA ILE A 560 -5.49 -10.56 30.07
C ILE A 560 -5.82 -12.00 30.42
N THR A 561 -6.95 -12.50 29.94
CA THR A 561 -7.49 -13.81 30.29
C THR A 561 -6.88 -14.96 29.52
N ASP A 562 -6.37 -14.67 28.34
CA ASP A 562 -5.73 -15.63 27.44
C ASP A 562 -4.51 -15.00 26.73
N PRO A 563 -3.35 -14.99 27.40
CA PRO A 563 -2.15 -14.33 26.85
C PRO A 563 -1.63 -14.95 25.55
N GLU A 564 -1.86 -16.25 25.35
CA GLU A 564 -1.36 -16.97 24.15
C GLU A 564 -2.11 -16.56 22.87
N HIS A 565 -3.34 -16.07 23.02
CA HIS A 565 -4.18 -15.65 21.90
C HIS A 565 -4.42 -14.12 21.87
N LEU A 566 -3.70 -13.36 22.69
CA LEU A 566 -3.81 -11.91 22.69
C LEU A 566 -3.33 -11.33 21.36
N SER A 567 -4.23 -10.75 20.59
CA SER A 567 -3.92 -10.20 19.26
C SER A 567 -3.84 -8.68 19.25
N LYS A 568 -4.75 -8.01 19.99
CA LYS A 568 -4.80 -6.55 19.94
C LYS A 568 -5.44 -5.94 21.20
N ILE A 569 -5.01 -4.73 21.58
CA ILE A 569 -5.65 -3.91 22.59
C ILE A 569 -5.95 -2.54 21.97
N VAL A 570 -7.20 -2.10 22.02
CA VAL A 570 -7.62 -0.77 21.60
C VAL A 570 -7.93 0.08 22.85
N ILE A 571 -7.21 1.17 23.01
CA ILE A 571 -7.34 2.09 24.14
C ILE A 571 -8.00 3.36 23.62
N THR A 572 -9.17 3.69 24.15
CA THR A 572 -9.87 4.96 23.87
C THR A 572 -9.68 5.89 25.03
N GLY A 573 -9.29 7.12 24.78
CA GLY A 573 -9.03 8.11 25.83
C GLY A 573 -9.34 9.54 25.43
N ASP A 574 -9.45 10.37 26.43
CA ASP A 574 -9.61 11.82 26.33
C ASP A 574 -8.31 12.49 26.77
N VAL A 575 -7.84 13.43 25.94
CA VAL A 575 -6.66 14.26 26.27
C VAL A 575 -7.09 15.71 26.34
N THR A 576 -6.77 16.36 27.42
CA THR A 576 -6.99 17.81 27.62
C THR A 576 -5.67 18.53 27.90
N SER A 577 -5.52 19.74 27.40
CA SER A 577 -4.35 20.57 27.63
C SER A 577 -4.72 22.04 27.73
N SER A 578 -4.19 22.75 28.73
CA SER A 578 -4.29 24.20 28.83
C SER A 578 -3.26 24.96 27.98
N LEU A 579 -2.33 24.24 27.31
CA LEU A 579 -1.27 24.82 26.47
C LEU A 579 -1.75 25.20 25.05
N GLY A 580 -2.98 24.81 24.68
CA GLY A 580 -3.51 25.06 23.34
C GLY A 580 -2.64 24.41 22.27
N SER A 581 -2.28 25.15 21.21
CA SER A 581 -1.43 24.67 20.12
C SER A 581 0.05 24.48 20.48
N ALA A 582 0.46 24.94 21.65
CA ALA A 582 1.84 24.82 22.16
C ALA A 582 2.03 23.57 23.05
N TRP A 583 1.01 22.76 23.20
CA TRP A 583 1.16 21.47 23.89
C TRP A 583 2.09 20.53 23.07
N GLY A 584 2.78 19.64 23.75
CA GLY A 584 3.60 18.65 23.06
C GLY A 584 2.80 17.44 22.61
N ASN A 585 3.06 16.28 23.23
CA ASN A 585 2.41 15.02 22.94
C ASN A 585 1.94 14.34 24.22
N ALA A 586 0.89 13.53 24.16
CA ALA A 586 0.39 12.76 25.27
C ALA A 586 -0.20 11.43 24.79
N GLY A 587 -0.35 10.48 25.71
CA GLY A 587 -0.91 9.18 25.34
C GLY A 587 -0.83 8.15 26.46
N CYS A 588 -0.67 6.88 26.06
CA CYS A 588 -0.47 5.77 26.97
C CYS A 588 0.82 5.00 26.66
N ALA A 589 1.53 4.58 27.68
CA ALA A 589 2.52 3.52 27.57
C ALA A 589 1.85 2.21 28.01
N VAL A 590 1.90 1.21 27.15
CA VAL A 590 1.46 -0.15 27.45
C VAL A 590 2.64 -0.89 28.03
N CYS A 591 2.53 -1.30 29.29
CA CYS A 591 3.58 -1.94 30.07
C CYS A 591 3.22 -3.40 30.31
N ILE A 592 4.14 -4.32 30.09
CA ILE A 592 3.95 -5.75 30.33
C ILE A 592 5.14 -6.34 31.08
N ASN A 593 4.84 -7.32 31.93
CA ASN A 593 5.82 -8.27 32.40
C ASN A 593 5.80 -9.46 31.42
N ALA A 594 6.92 -9.72 30.79
CA ALA A 594 7.05 -10.70 29.72
C ALA A 594 8.07 -11.79 30.09
N VAL A 595 8.02 -12.89 29.37
CA VAL A 595 9.01 -14.00 29.44
C VAL A 595 9.60 -14.23 28.07
N ALA A 596 10.93 -14.18 27.95
CA ALA A 596 11.65 -14.51 26.75
C ALA A 596 11.64 -16.03 26.47
N GLU A 597 11.98 -16.45 25.25
CA GLU A 597 12.04 -17.89 24.88
C GLU A 597 12.93 -18.74 25.79
N ASP A 598 13.97 -18.14 26.36
CA ASP A 598 14.87 -18.81 27.31
C ASP A 598 14.30 -18.88 28.75
N GLY A 599 13.09 -18.40 29.00
CA GLY A 599 12.42 -18.34 30.27
C GLY A 599 12.81 -17.16 31.15
N THR A 600 13.58 -16.19 30.66
CA THR A 600 13.97 -15.00 31.42
C THR A 600 12.81 -14.02 31.48
N ALA A 601 12.39 -13.64 32.71
CA ALA A 601 11.39 -12.61 32.90
C ALA A 601 12.00 -11.20 32.72
N PHE A 602 11.30 -10.34 32.03
CA PHE A 602 11.70 -8.94 31.83
C PHE A 602 10.45 -8.04 31.78
N TRP A 603 10.65 -6.75 32.09
CA TRP A 603 9.61 -5.73 31.93
C TRP A 603 9.90 -4.92 30.68
N THR A 604 8.86 -4.62 29.90
CA THR A 604 8.95 -3.76 28.73
C THR A 604 7.74 -2.85 28.59
N SER A 605 7.89 -1.76 27.86
CA SER A 605 6.81 -0.83 27.56
C SER A 605 6.94 -0.24 26.17
N LYS A 606 5.80 0.09 25.57
CA LYS A 606 5.73 0.84 24.31
C LYS A 606 4.72 1.98 24.45
N SER A 607 5.13 3.18 24.01
CA SER A 607 4.29 4.38 24.09
C SER A 607 3.49 4.59 22.84
N TYR A 608 2.24 4.99 22.98
CA TYR A 608 1.28 5.29 21.92
C TYR A 608 0.67 6.67 22.15
N SER A 609 0.59 7.46 21.09
CA SER A 609 0.02 8.81 21.14
C SER A 609 -1.50 8.77 21.09
N LEU A 610 -2.12 9.69 21.85
CA LEU A 610 -3.54 10.02 21.78
C LEU A 610 -3.68 11.48 21.35
N ASN A 611 -4.59 11.76 20.44
CA ASN A 611 -4.84 13.13 19.98
C ASN A 611 -5.57 13.97 21.03
N LEU A 612 -5.32 15.28 21.01
CA LEU A 612 -6.04 16.24 21.87
C LEU A 612 -7.54 16.19 21.57
N GLY A 613 -8.36 16.08 22.59
CA GLY A 613 -9.81 15.96 22.50
C GLY A 613 -10.33 14.68 23.11
N SER A 614 -11.59 14.36 22.84
CA SER A 614 -12.26 13.17 23.38
C SER A 614 -12.34 12.04 22.35
N GLY A 615 -12.25 10.80 22.84
CA GLY A 615 -12.47 9.59 22.06
C GLY A 615 -11.33 9.23 21.12
N SER A 616 -10.12 9.75 21.34
CA SER A 616 -8.93 9.36 20.61
C SER A 616 -8.58 7.88 20.88
N LYS A 617 -8.13 7.17 19.85
CA LYS A 617 -7.82 5.74 19.96
C LYS A 617 -6.34 5.48 19.71
N ALA A 618 -5.78 4.57 20.49
CA ALA A 618 -4.49 3.95 20.26
C ALA A 618 -4.69 2.43 20.13
N THR A 619 -4.14 1.84 19.08
CA THR A 619 -4.20 0.39 18.84
C THR A 619 -2.82 -0.20 19.09
N VAL A 620 -2.80 -1.27 19.87
CA VAL A 620 -1.58 -2.02 20.23
C VAL A 620 -1.76 -3.43 19.69
N GLU A 621 -0.97 -3.81 18.72
CA GLU A 621 -1.03 -5.15 18.15
C GLU A 621 -0.01 -6.06 18.81
N PHE A 622 -0.41 -7.31 19.02
CA PHE A 622 0.40 -8.40 19.55
C PHE A 622 0.38 -9.51 18.50
N ASP A 623 1.46 -9.67 17.81
CA ASP A 623 1.70 -10.81 16.89
C ASP A 623 2.48 -11.94 17.59
N GLY A 624 2.17 -12.19 18.87
CA GLY A 624 2.97 -12.99 19.78
C GLY A 624 4.18 -12.25 20.34
N THR A 625 4.41 -10.99 19.93
CA THR A 625 5.58 -10.21 20.33
C THR A 625 5.22 -8.73 20.54
N LEU A 626 5.56 -8.17 21.70
CA LEU A 626 5.62 -6.72 21.85
C LEU A 626 7.01 -6.27 21.39
N LYS A 627 7.13 -5.83 20.14
CA LYS A 627 8.42 -5.35 19.60
C LYS A 627 8.80 -4.02 20.27
N ASN A 628 9.84 -4.02 21.06
CA ASN A 628 10.55 -2.81 21.43
C ASN A 628 11.55 -2.47 20.31
N LYS A 629 11.73 -1.19 19.96
CA LYS A 629 12.60 -0.73 18.86
C LYS A 629 14.06 -1.20 18.93
N GLU A 630 14.53 -1.68 20.09
CA GLU A 630 15.93 -2.03 20.32
C GLU A 630 16.19 -3.54 20.52
N GLU A 631 15.15 -4.36 20.82
CA GLU A 631 15.29 -5.80 20.97
C GLU A 631 14.02 -6.50 20.46
N GLU A 632 14.14 -7.35 19.45
CA GLU A 632 13.08 -8.28 19.04
C GLU A 632 12.97 -9.38 20.10
N VAL A 633 12.17 -9.15 21.11
CA VAL A 633 11.91 -10.15 22.15
C VAL A 633 10.47 -10.60 22.03
N ASN A 634 10.26 -11.91 21.84
CA ASN A 634 8.95 -12.54 21.93
C ASN A 634 8.42 -12.35 23.36
N ALA A 635 7.52 -11.39 23.56
CA ALA A 635 7.03 -11.01 24.87
C ALA A 635 5.62 -11.58 25.08
N VAL A 636 5.52 -12.73 25.71
CA VAL A 636 4.25 -13.24 26.22
C VAL A 636 3.94 -12.55 27.54
N VAL A 637 2.71 -12.06 27.71
CA VAL A 637 2.25 -11.47 28.98
C VAL A 637 2.32 -12.51 30.09
N ALA A 638 3.29 -12.38 31.00
CA ALA A 638 3.63 -13.43 31.95
C ALA A 638 2.73 -13.49 33.19
N ASP A 639 2.12 -12.36 33.58
CA ASP A 639 1.33 -12.23 34.83
C ASP A 639 -0.18 -12.02 34.61
N GLY A 640 -0.65 -12.24 33.35
CA GLY A 640 -2.07 -12.17 33.00
C GLY A 640 -2.66 -10.77 33.07
N LYS A 641 -1.84 -9.73 32.93
CA LYS A 641 -2.28 -8.34 32.86
C LYS A 641 -1.39 -7.47 32.01
N VAL A 642 -1.96 -6.37 31.55
CA VAL A 642 -1.26 -5.24 30.94
C VAL A 642 -1.50 -4.03 31.82
N GLU A 643 -0.47 -3.21 32.02
CA GLU A 643 -0.56 -1.98 32.77
C GLU A 643 -0.47 -0.78 31.82
N LEU A 644 -1.40 0.17 31.90
CA LEU A 644 -1.42 1.38 31.12
C LEU A 644 -0.91 2.55 31.96
N GLN A 645 0.19 3.13 31.52
CA GLN A 645 0.78 4.31 32.14
C GLN A 645 0.46 5.55 31.29
N LYS A 646 -0.05 6.60 31.93
CA LYS A 646 -0.19 7.92 31.27
C LYS A 646 1.20 8.52 31.02
N TRP A 647 1.36 9.18 29.90
CA TRP A 647 2.56 9.95 29.59
C TRP A 647 2.22 11.20 28.79
N TRP A 648 3.05 12.21 28.92
CA TRP A 648 2.99 13.45 28.16
C TRP A 648 4.34 14.14 28.14
N ASP A 649 4.58 14.91 27.08
CA ASP A 649 5.74 15.79 26.95
C ASP A 649 5.36 17.15 26.36
N SER A 650 6.25 18.13 26.50
CA SER A 650 6.15 19.43 25.84
C SER A 650 7.55 20.03 25.68
N SER A 651 7.85 20.53 24.48
CA SER A 651 9.09 21.27 24.22
C SER A 651 9.19 22.59 24.99
N GLU A 652 8.09 23.13 25.54
CA GLU A 652 8.01 24.43 26.20
C GLU A 652 8.12 24.33 27.73
N LYS A 653 7.84 23.14 28.30
CA LYS A 653 7.83 22.94 29.74
C LYS A 653 8.60 21.72 30.19
N LYS A 654 9.15 21.75 31.40
CA LYS A 654 9.74 20.57 32.00
C LYS A 654 8.65 19.60 32.45
N GLU A 655 8.94 18.31 32.39
CA GLU A 655 8.04 17.21 32.70
C GLU A 655 7.25 17.43 34.04
N GLN A 656 7.92 17.92 35.07
CA GLN A 656 7.30 18.24 36.38
C GLN A 656 6.30 19.40 36.38
N GLU A 657 6.22 20.20 35.33
CA GLU A 657 5.31 21.34 35.19
C GLU A 657 4.09 20.99 34.31
N LEU A 658 4.05 19.78 33.73
CA LEU A 658 3.01 19.36 32.80
C LEU A 658 1.81 18.70 33.48
N ASP A 659 2.00 18.08 34.65
CA ASP A 659 0.95 17.39 35.42
C ASP A 659 -0.29 18.25 35.73
N ASP A 660 -0.10 19.56 35.83
CA ASP A 660 -1.19 20.51 36.10
C ASP A 660 -1.85 21.07 34.83
N VAL A 661 -1.31 20.77 33.66
CA VAL A 661 -1.74 21.40 32.41
C VAL A 661 -2.15 20.42 31.30
N ILE A 662 -1.75 19.15 31.41
CA ILE A 662 -2.16 18.07 30.52
C ILE A 662 -2.78 16.96 31.35
N ASP A 663 -3.94 16.47 30.96
CA ASP A 663 -4.58 15.30 31.56
C ASP A 663 -4.95 14.30 30.48
N VAL A 664 -4.69 13.03 30.79
CA VAL A 664 -5.04 11.87 29.95
C VAL A 664 -5.99 10.99 30.79
N SER A 665 -7.15 10.67 30.24
CA SER A 665 -8.13 9.80 30.89
C SER A 665 -8.58 8.73 29.92
N TYR A 666 -8.40 7.46 30.28
CA TYR A 666 -8.87 6.35 29.44
C TYR A 666 -10.35 6.12 29.69
N THR A 667 -11.16 6.10 28.65
CA THR A 667 -12.63 5.96 28.73
C THR A 667 -13.09 4.55 28.35
N LYS A 668 -12.28 3.80 27.59
CA LYS A 668 -12.59 2.43 27.20
C LYS A 668 -11.31 1.68 26.84
N VAL A 669 -11.23 0.39 27.19
CA VAL A 669 -10.21 -0.53 26.69
C VAL A 669 -10.88 -1.79 26.16
N GLU A 670 -10.53 -2.16 24.95
CA GLU A 670 -11.01 -3.38 24.28
C GLU A 670 -9.81 -4.31 24.04
N VAL A 671 -9.91 -5.52 24.57
CA VAL A 671 -8.87 -6.56 24.43
C VAL A 671 -9.39 -7.62 23.47
N PHE A 672 -8.64 -7.92 22.44
CA PHE A 672 -9.00 -8.90 21.40
C PHE A 672 -8.09 -10.11 21.49
N TYR A 673 -8.70 -11.28 21.37
CA TYR A 673 -8.04 -12.57 21.34
C TYR A 673 -8.35 -13.23 20.00
N GLU A 674 -7.32 -13.63 19.29
CA GLU A 674 -7.41 -14.31 18.01
C GLU A 674 -7.10 -15.79 18.22
N TYR A 675 -8.10 -16.61 17.98
CA TYR A 675 -7.94 -18.07 18.01
C TYR A 675 -7.73 -18.51 16.57
N PRO A 676 -6.78 -19.46 16.33
CA PRO A 676 -6.73 -20.12 15.03
C PRO A 676 -8.15 -20.54 14.68
N ALA A 677 -8.54 -20.34 13.42
CA ALA A 677 -9.78 -20.89 12.97
C ALA A 677 -9.80 -22.33 13.49
N GLU A 678 -10.79 -22.68 14.30
CA GLU A 678 -10.95 -24.07 14.66
C GLU A 678 -10.91 -24.80 13.33
N GLU A 679 -9.88 -25.63 13.07
CA GLU A 679 -10.05 -26.74 12.16
C GLU A 679 -11.43 -27.23 12.54
N GLN A 680 -12.41 -27.10 11.65
CA GLN A 680 -13.74 -27.58 11.91
C GLN A 680 -13.50 -29.01 12.36
N GLN A 681 -13.54 -29.23 13.67
CA GLN A 681 -13.58 -30.59 14.13
C GLN A 681 -14.77 -31.14 13.37
N PRO A 682 -14.57 -32.15 12.52
CA PRO A 682 -15.65 -32.68 11.73
C PRO A 682 -16.80 -32.89 12.69
N ALA A 683 -17.99 -32.43 12.35
CA ALA A 683 -19.15 -32.61 13.18
C ALA A 683 -19.19 -34.09 13.60
N GLU A 684 -19.55 -34.39 14.85
CA GLU A 684 -19.54 -35.75 15.39
C GLU A 684 -20.06 -36.70 14.32
N ALA A 685 -19.27 -37.72 13.95
CA ALA A 685 -19.51 -38.50 12.74
C ALA A 685 -20.93 -39.11 12.74
N ASP A 686 -21.74 -38.78 11.79
CA ASP A 686 -23.05 -39.47 11.56
C ASP A 686 -22.77 -40.75 10.78
N MET A 687 -22.43 -41.79 11.53
CA MET A 687 -21.87 -43.01 10.99
C MET A 687 -22.79 -43.67 9.96
N GLY A 688 -22.30 -43.72 8.72
CA GLY A 688 -22.98 -44.34 7.59
C GLY A 688 -23.53 -43.31 6.57
N ASP A 689 -23.64 -42.02 6.91
CA ASP A 689 -24.05 -40.94 6.02
C ASP A 689 -22.86 -40.40 5.24
N ALA A 690 -22.37 -41.15 4.27
CA ALA A 690 -21.18 -40.85 3.50
C ALA A 690 -21.35 -39.71 2.49
N ASN A 691 -22.57 -39.42 2.07
CA ASN A 691 -22.87 -38.34 1.13
C ASN A 691 -23.31 -37.04 1.83
N CYS A 692 -23.40 -37.06 3.18
CA CYS A 692 -23.81 -35.95 4.04
C CYS A 692 -25.22 -35.38 3.72
N ASP A 693 -26.21 -36.26 3.43
CA ASP A 693 -27.61 -35.87 3.15
C ASP A 693 -28.54 -36.06 4.34
N GLU A 694 -28.03 -36.31 5.55
CA GLU A 694 -28.73 -36.56 6.81
C GLU A 694 -29.51 -37.87 6.83
N LYS A 695 -29.18 -38.84 5.98
CA LYS A 695 -29.77 -40.18 5.93
C LYS A 695 -28.68 -41.21 5.75
N VAL A 696 -28.95 -42.42 6.22
CA VAL A 696 -28.11 -43.59 5.98
C VAL A 696 -28.86 -44.58 5.14
N ASP A 697 -28.60 -44.58 3.82
CA ASP A 697 -29.30 -45.40 2.85
C ASP A 697 -28.38 -45.98 1.76
N LEU A 698 -28.97 -46.52 0.69
CA LEU A 698 -28.22 -47.13 -0.40
C LEU A 698 -27.31 -46.11 -1.15
N ASN A 699 -27.65 -44.81 -1.15
CA ASN A 699 -26.90 -43.80 -1.86
C ASN A 699 -25.50 -43.61 -1.20
N ASP A 700 -25.42 -43.74 0.13
CA ASP A 700 -24.18 -43.70 0.87
C ASP A 700 -23.28 -44.88 0.53
N ALA A 701 -23.86 -46.08 0.49
CA ALA A 701 -23.10 -47.25 0.07
C ALA A 701 -22.58 -47.10 -1.36
N VAL A 702 -23.34 -46.45 -2.25
CA VAL A 702 -22.90 -46.14 -3.61
C VAL A 702 -21.76 -45.11 -3.60
N ALA A 703 -21.86 -44.04 -2.79
CA ALA A 703 -20.84 -43.04 -2.63
C ALA A 703 -19.50 -43.66 -2.14
N ILE A 704 -19.57 -44.51 -1.11
CA ILE A 704 -18.41 -45.27 -0.60
C ILE A 704 -17.80 -46.17 -1.69
N LEU A 705 -18.60 -46.89 -2.46
CA LEU A 705 -18.09 -47.77 -3.51
C LEU A 705 -17.45 -46.95 -4.67
N GLN A 706 -18.03 -45.84 -5.02
CA GLN A 706 -17.49 -44.94 -6.03
C GLN A 706 -16.14 -44.38 -5.59
N TYR A 707 -16.04 -43.89 -4.37
CA TYR A 707 -14.81 -43.44 -3.76
C TYR A 707 -13.75 -44.55 -3.72
N ALA A 708 -14.09 -45.71 -3.17
CA ALA A 708 -13.15 -46.84 -3.07
C ALA A 708 -12.66 -47.33 -4.45
N ALA A 709 -13.46 -47.18 -5.51
CA ALA A 709 -13.07 -47.55 -6.87
C ALA A 709 -12.24 -46.52 -7.59
N LEU A 710 -12.57 -45.22 -7.47
CA LEU A 710 -11.99 -44.11 -8.20
C LEU A 710 -12.04 -42.81 -7.37
N PRO A 711 -11.22 -42.71 -6.31
CA PRO A 711 -11.28 -41.58 -5.37
C PRO A 711 -11.05 -40.21 -6.03
N ALA A 712 -10.17 -40.11 -7.01
CA ALA A 712 -9.93 -38.88 -7.74
C ALA A 712 -11.12 -38.40 -8.60
N LYS A 713 -12.06 -39.30 -8.93
CA LYS A 713 -13.24 -38.96 -9.74
C LYS A 713 -14.50 -38.77 -8.89
N TYR A 714 -14.57 -39.45 -7.77
CA TYR A 714 -15.70 -39.44 -6.86
C TYR A 714 -15.19 -39.22 -5.43
N PRO A 715 -14.60 -38.02 -5.11
CA PRO A 715 -14.14 -37.71 -3.78
C PRO A 715 -15.34 -37.66 -2.81
N LEU A 716 -15.13 -38.08 -1.58
CA LEU A 716 -15.99 -37.76 -0.45
C LEU A 716 -15.48 -36.47 0.20
N THR A 717 -16.39 -35.69 0.81
CA THR A 717 -15.98 -34.59 1.68
C THR A 717 -15.25 -35.10 2.92
N ASP A 718 -14.52 -34.26 3.64
CA ASP A 718 -13.83 -34.68 4.89
C ASP A 718 -14.83 -35.24 5.90
N GLN A 719 -16.03 -34.65 6.03
CA GLN A 719 -17.09 -35.17 6.86
C GLN A 719 -17.61 -36.51 6.32
N GLY A 720 -17.79 -36.60 5.00
CA GLY A 720 -18.23 -37.85 4.34
C GLY A 720 -17.22 -38.98 4.52
N MET A 721 -15.92 -38.70 4.56
CA MET A 721 -14.86 -39.68 4.84
C MET A 721 -14.97 -40.23 6.26
N LEU A 722 -15.24 -39.36 7.25
CA LEU A 722 -15.43 -39.75 8.66
C LEU A 722 -16.70 -40.58 8.84
N ASN A 723 -17.79 -40.13 8.23
CA ASN A 723 -19.07 -40.83 8.27
C ASN A 723 -19.02 -42.20 7.57
N ALA A 724 -18.18 -42.33 6.53
CA ALA A 724 -18.06 -43.52 5.71
C ALA A 724 -17.25 -44.66 6.33
N ASP A 725 -16.30 -44.38 7.25
CA ASP A 725 -15.40 -45.36 7.88
C ASP A 725 -16.12 -46.04 9.07
N VAL A 726 -17.03 -46.93 8.75
CA VAL A 726 -17.96 -47.60 9.70
C VAL A 726 -17.52 -48.97 10.18
N ILE A 727 -16.35 -49.46 9.71
CA ILE A 727 -15.77 -50.73 10.12
C ILE A 727 -14.50 -50.54 10.91
N ASP A 728 -14.45 -51.13 12.11
CA ASP A 728 -13.28 -51.11 13.01
C ASP A 728 -12.76 -49.66 13.32
N ASN A 729 -13.60 -48.66 13.14
CA ASN A 729 -13.41 -47.26 13.51
C ASN A 729 -12.02 -46.69 13.15
N GLY A 730 -11.76 -46.57 11.85
CA GLY A 730 -10.56 -45.88 11.33
C GLY A 730 -9.31 -46.74 11.16
N THR A 731 -9.36 -48.04 11.46
CA THR A 731 -8.17 -48.90 11.35
C THR A 731 -7.89 -49.43 9.95
N SER A 732 -8.90 -49.38 9.05
CA SER A 732 -8.79 -49.89 7.66
C SER A 732 -9.04 -48.88 6.56
N GLY A 733 -9.45 -47.67 6.92
CA GLY A 733 -9.88 -46.61 5.98
C GLY A 733 -11.08 -46.99 5.12
N VAL A 734 -11.72 -46.03 4.48
CA VAL A 734 -12.94 -46.19 3.71
C VAL A 734 -12.74 -47.14 2.51
N ASN A 735 -13.52 -48.24 2.48
CA ASN A 735 -13.41 -49.28 1.47
C ASN A 735 -14.74 -50.00 1.24
N GLY A 736 -14.75 -51.03 0.37
CA GLY A 736 -16.00 -51.75 0.02
C GLY A 736 -16.65 -52.56 1.18
N VAL A 737 -15.96 -52.77 2.31
CA VAL A 737 -16.52 -53.42 3.49
C VAL A 737 -17.41 -52.46 4.27
N ASP A 738 -17.04 -51.16 4.28
CA ASP A 738 -17.85 -50.08 4.86
C ASP A 738 -19.17 -49.92 4.09
N ALA A 739 -19.07 -49.92 2.77
CA ALA A 739 -20.30 -49.91 1.92
C ALA A 739 -21.22 -51.09 2.22
N LEU A 740 -20.66 -52.28 2.51
CA LEU A 740 -21.48 -53.42 2.87
C LEU A 740 -22.18 -53.22 4.22
N ALA A 741 -21.53 -52.62 5.21
CA ALA A 741 -22.16 -52.31 6.49
C ALA A 741 -23.32 -51.31 6.32
N VAL A 742 -23.16 -50.27 5.51
CA VAL A 742 -24.23 -49.32 5.18
C VAL A 742 -25.37 -50.00 4.44
N GLN A 743 -25.08 -50.90 3.47
CA GLN A 743 -26.13 -51.69 2.82
C GLN A 743 -26.93 -52.59 3.81
N MET A 744 -26.28 -53.12 4.85
CA MET A 744 -26.93 -53.88 5.89
C MET A 744 -27.86 -53.01 6.75
N VAL A 745 -27.52 -51.71 6.94
CA VAL A 745 -28.40 -50.74 7.59
C VAL A 745 -29.61 -50.47 6.72
N ASP A 746 -29.43 -50.18 5.45
CA ASP A 746 -30.54 -49.94 4.51
C ASP A 746 -31.49 -51.15 4.40
N ALA A 747 -30.92 -52.36 4.36
CA ALA A 747 -31.65 -53.61 4.37
C ALA A 747 -32.34 -53.93 5.73
N LYS A 748 -32.14 -53.08 6.77
CA LYS A 748 -32.64 -53.26 8.14
C LYS A 748 -32.17 -54.55 8.81
N LEU A 749 -30.97 -55.03 8.43
CA LEU A 749 -30.28 -56.18 9.06
C LEU A 749 -29.53 -55.73 10.32
N ILE A 750 -29.09 -54.51 10.35
CA ILE A 750 -28.53 -53.78 11.50
C ILE A 750 -29.18 -52.40 11.60
N SER A 751 -29.16 -51.81 12.78
CA SER A 751 -29.62 -50.41 12.96
C SER A 751 -28.40 -49.47 12.98
N THR A 752 -28.60 -48.21 12.60
CA THR A 752 -27.55 -47.18 12.55
C THR A 752 -26.82 -46.98 13.86
N ASP A 753 -27.50 -47.17 15.02
CA ASP A 753 -26.90 -47.09 16.34
C ASP A 753 -25.86 -48.18 16.63
N LYS A 754 -25.65 -49.13 15.71
CA LYS A 754 -24.64 -50.17 15.77
C LYS A 754 -23.39 -49.85 14.99
N LEU A 755 -23.37 -48.75 14.27
CA LEU A 755 -22.17 -48.27 13.61
C LEU A 755 -21.35 -47.38 14.59
N PRO A 756 -20.05 -47.44 14.55
CA PRO A 756 -19.22 -48.35 13.77
C PRO A 756 -19.27 -49.79 14.29
N ILE A 757 -19.24 -50.78 13.38
CA ILE A 757 -19.31 -52.19 13.68
C ILE A 757 -17.93 -52.83 13.48
N THR A 758 -17.57 -53.81 14.35
CA THR A 758 -16.33 -54.58 14.14
C THR A 758 -16.50 -55.58 13.01
N LYS A 759 -15.41 -55.83 12.27
CA LYS A 759 -15.40 -56.85 11.23
C LYS A 759 -15.81 -58.23 11.76
N ALA A 760 -15.42 -58.59 13.00
CA ALA A 760 -15.81 -59.84 13.65
C ALA A 760 -17.32 -59.92 13.90
N ALA A 761 -17.98 -58.83 14.37
CA ALA A 761 -19.40 -58.76 14.60
C ALA A 761 -20.18 -58.84 13.27
N MET A 762 -19.69 -58.24 12.20
CA MET A 762 -20.30 -58.32 10.87
C MET A 762 -20.23 -59.73 10.26
N GLU A 763 -19.15 -60.47 10.48
CA GLU A 763 -19.01 -61.87 10.05
C GLU A 763 -19.95 -62.83 10.82
N GLU A 764 -20.29 -62.51 12.07
CA GLU A 764 -21.30 -63.27 12.84
C GLU A 764 -22.74 -63.07 12.31
N LEU A 765 -23.05 -61.88 11.82
CA LEU A 765 -24.36 -61.56 11.21
C LEU A 765 -24.57 -62.20 9.83
N LYS A 766 -23.52 -62.68 9.18
CA LYS A 766 -23.60 -63.42 7.89
C LYS A 766 -23.89 -64.89 8.05
N LYS A 767 -23.80 -65.45 9.30
CA LYS A 767 -24.09 -66.85 9.61
C LYS A 767 -25.57 -67.09 9.94
#